data_35fa427ec3726269c87eea0cf023e9b4
#
_entry.id   35fa427ec3726269c87eea0cf023e9b4
#
_cell.length_a   1.000
_cell.length_b   1.000
_cell.length_c   1.000
_cell.angle_alpha   90.00
_cell.angle_beta   90.00
_cell.angle_gamma   90.00
#
_symmetry.space_group_name_H-M   'P 1'
#
loop_
_entity.id
_entity.type
_entity.pdbx_description
1 polymer ?
#
loop_
_entity_poly.entity_id
_entity_poly.type
_entity_poly.pdbx_seq_one_letter_code
_entity_poly.pdbx_strand_id
1 'polypeptide(L)'
;MPRRAITLLVFSIVLTGVSELSADEAPDFARVGRPFLAKYCIKCHSGAKPKAELSLDIFRDSASVVRQRKKWNGVLRMLATGDMPPEGKPQPNVAEVETFTTHIRTVFDYADRNAKPDPGRVTMRRLNRTEYKNTVRDLLWADFDPTEAFPADDVGHGFDNIGDVLTLSPLLMERYLDAAENVTNRVILVETPPPSRRYLRGLYLQPNNATSPKGKFRPLDPTSPDPVYSGPFTASGSYLKFSANADLIFRATLYAETESKAPVKVALFLTGSNLPKVASEEEVAQFMGANVPKLGPVQILKTFEITARDAKETQEIEFPINRMGEIKSGGIALLKPPEREKPAKLHVQQLWSVGPLETRPASQLKILECSPNAMPAEQTREVLSRFLRRAYRRTVTDAEFARVTSIVEQTTADGEKWEAGIQRAIQATLCSPKFLFRVELDDRPQSPDTRPIDEFHLASRLSYFLWSTMPDDELLDLAEKGQLTANLDAQVRRMLQDPRSSELVRNFAFQWLQIQRLQQFSPDTEMFPTFNNRLRAAMFKETELFFESVMREDRSILDLLDADYTFLNAPLAKHYGIADTNGNWIGQKPEAPQGDPIKSDDFQRVSLQGRSRGGLLTQASILTVTSNPTRTSPVKRGRWVLEQILGEPPPPPPPDVPELAEDEKSISGGSLRQRMEQHRKNPSCANCHARMDPIGFALENYNTIGAFRTKDGEFEIDPAGEFADGTKFTGPAEFKALISSQQEQFTRCLTEKLLIYALGRGLEFYDRPSTERIVKAVQAGKYRFSLLVTELVKSDPFRQRRGADVATKSKK
;
A
#
# COMPACT_ATOMS: atom_id res chain seq x y z
N MET A 1 -42.77 -38.19 -60.28
CA MET A 1 -42.71 -39.66 -60.04
C MET A 1 -41.48 -39.96 -59.24
N PRO A 2 -41.45 -40.83 -58.18
CA PRO A 2 -42.54 -41.08 -57.21
C PRO A 2 -42.13 -40.68 -55.80
N ARG A 3 -43.13 -40.47 -54.98
CA ARG A 3 -43.05 -40.22 -53.51
C ARG A 3 -42.50 -41.46 -52.79
N ARG A 4 -41.57 -41.32 -51.89
CA ARG A 4 -41.29 -42.29 -50.82
C ARG A 4 -41.71 -41.74 -49.47
N ALA A 5 -42.65 -42.41 -48.87
CA ALA A 5 -43.12 -42.17 -47.48
C ALA A 5 -42.03 -42.61 -46.47
N ILE A 6 -41.73 -41.78 -45.49
CA ILE A 6 -40.88 -42.16 -44.32
C ILE A 6 -41.84 -42.27 -43.14
N THR A 7 -41.94 -43.50 -42.61
CA THR A 7 -42.69 -43.88 -41.41
C THR A 7 -41.99 -43.30 -40.16
N LEU A 8 -42.69 -42.45 -39.41
CA LEU A 8 -42.25 -41.96 -38.08
C LEU A 8 -42.51 -43.05 -37.05
N LEU A 9 -41.43 -43.58 -36.46
CA LEU A 9 -41.52 -44.40 -35.24
C LEU A 9 -41.60 -43.44 -34.04
N VAL A 10 -42.71 -43.42 -33.36
CA VAL A 10 -42.92 -42.68 -32.08
C VAL A 10 -42.29 -43.51 -30.98
N PHE A 11 -41.14 -43.05 -30.44
CA PHE A 11 -40.55 -43.57 -29.20
C PHE A 11 -41.21 -42.82 -28.03
N SER A 12 -42.08 -43.50 -27.29
CA SER A 12 -42.63 -43.00 -26.02
C SER A 12 -41.53 -43.05 -24.98
N ILE A 13 -40.95 -41.89 -24.68
CA ILE A 13 -40.09 -41.71 -23.51
C ILE A 13 -40.97 -41.53 -22.30
N VAL A 14 -40.95 -42.51 -21.40
CA VAL A 14 -41.54 -42.37 -20.05
C VAL A 14 -40.63 -41.38 -19.29
N LEU A 15 -41.03 -40.13 -19.22
CA LEU A 15 -40.45 -39.17 -18.27
C LEU A 15 -40.93 -39.57 -16.85
N THR A 16 -40.04 -40.21 -16.07
CA THR A 16 -40.15 -40.27 -14.62
C THR A 16 -39.99 -38.86 -14.10
N GLY A 17 -41.05 -38.32 -13.55
CA GLY A 17 -41.07 -36.95 -13.03
C GLY A 17 -40.04 -36.75 -11.92
N VAL A 18 -38.96 -36.06 -12.24
CA VAL A 18 -38.19 -35.28 -11.25
C VAL A 18 -39.09 -34.04 -10.99
N SER A 19 -39.78 -34.01 -9.87
CA SER A 19 -40.46 -32.81 -9.40
C SER A 19 -39.42 -31.71 -9.30
N GLU A 20 -39.43 -30.78 -10.23
CA GLU A 20 -38.80 -29.47 -10.03
C GLU A 20 -39.49 -28.85 -8.81
N LEU A 21 -38.77 -28.84 -7.67
CA LEU A 21 -39.18 -28.07 -6.51
C LEU A 21 -39.34 -26.62 -6.95
N SER A 22 -40.56 -26.13 -6.93
CA SER A 22 -40.90 -24.73 -7.18
C SER A 22 -39.99 -23.86 -6.31
N ALA A 23 -39.28 -22.92 -6.91
CA ALA A 23 -38.28 -22.02 -6.25
C ALA A 23 -38.87 -21.15 -5.13
N ASP A 24 -40.17 -21.23 -4.86
CA ASP A 24 -40.94 -20.39 -3.97
C ASP A 24 -41.40 -21.08 -2.67
N GLU A 25 -41.14 -22.39 -2.50
CA GLU A 25 -41.55 -23.10 -1.28
C GLU A 25 -40.42 -23.11 -0.24
N ALA A 26 -40.76 -22.70 1.00
CA ALA A 26 -39.80 -22.67 2.11
C ALA A 26 -39.26 -24.09 2.38
N PRO A 27 -37.93 -24.32 2.38
CA PRO A 27 -37.36 -25.62 2.61
C PRO A 27 -37.71 -26.15 4.01
N ASP A 28 -38.26 -27.37 4.08
CA ASP A 28 -38.69 -28.00 5.33
C ASP A 28 -37.56 -28.81 5.97
N PHE A 29 -36.86 -28.21 6.93
CA PHE A 29 -35.83 -28.89 7.71
C PHE A 29 -36.33 -30.13 8.47
N ALA A 30 -37.60 -30.14 8.88
CA ALA A 30 -38.13 -31.28 9.58
C ALA A 30 -38.18 -32.54 8.71
N ARG A 31 -38.38 -32.37 7.39
CA ARG A 31 -38.49 -33.46 6.42
C ARG A 31 -37.11 -34.07 6.05
N VAL A 32 -36.08 -33.27 5.90
CA VAL A 32 -34.77 -33.73 5.43
C VAL A 32 -33.71 -33.69 6.53
N GLY A 33 -33.62 -32.58 7.27
CA GLY A 33 -32.60 -32.35 8.26
C GLY A 33 -32.71 -33.25 9.48
N ARG A 34 -33.90 -33.33 10.12
CA ARG A 34 -34.11 -34.09 11.33
C ARG A 34 -33.85 -35.60 11.19
N PRO A 35 -34.29 -36.30 10.12
CA PRO A 35 -33.97 -37.72 9.90
C PRO A 35 -32.50 -37.99 9.81
N PHE A 36 -31.72 -37.14 9.06
CA PHE A 36 -30.31 -37.28 8.98
C PHE A 36 -29.61 -37.12 10.36
N LEU A 37 -29.97 -36.06 11.11
CA LEU A 37 -29.43 -35.83 12.45
C LEU A 37 -29.76 -37.00 13.40
N ALA A 38 -30.98 -37.51 13.40
CA ALA A 38 -31.41 -38.62 14.23
C ALA A 38 -30.55 -39.87 13.96
N LYS A 39 -30.22 -40.13 12.69
CA LYS A 39 -29.48 -41.32 12.27
C LYS A 39 -27.99 -41.22 12.62
N TYR A 40 -27.36 -40.03 12.45
CA TYR A 40 -25.90 -39.93 12.49
C TYR A 40 -25.33 -39.03 13.62
N CYS A 41 -26.09 -38.09 14.16
CA CYS A 41 -25.56 -37.00 14.98
C CYS A 41 -26.07 -36.97 16.43
N ILE A 42 -27.38 -37.13 16.65
CA ILE A 42 -28.08 -36.86 17.95
C ILE A 42 -27.58 -37.79 19.07
N LYS A 43 -27.13 -39.00 18.76
CA LYS A 43 -26.62 -39.90 19.78
C LYS A 43 -25.45 -39.32 20.61
N CYS A 44 -24.67 -38.41 19.99
CA CYS A 44 -23.55 -37.75 20.64
C CYS A 44 -23.80 -36.27 20.91
N HIS A 45 -24.61 -35.62 20.10
CA HIS A 45 -24.84 -34.17 20.11
C HIS A 45 -26.25 -33.84 20.62
N SER A 46 -26.64 -34.42 21.79
CA SER A 46 -27.91 -34.12 22.46
C SER A 46 -27.81 -34.26 23.97
N GLY A 47 -28.85 -33.80 24.69
CA GLY A 47 -28.99 -33.95 26.14
C GLY A 47 -28.24 -32.86 26.93
N ALA A 48 -28.07 -33.11 28.26
CA ALA A 48 -27.56 -32.12 29.21
C ALA A 48 -26.02 -31.87 29.07
N LYS A 49 -25.27 -32.81 28.49
CA LYS A 49 -23.83 -32.71 28.25
C LYS A 49 -23.48 -33.20 26.84
N PRO A 50 -23.85 -32.46 25.79
CA PRO A 50 -23.57 -32.86 24.42
C PRO A 50 -22.08 -32.77 24.12
N LYS A 51 -21.55 -33.67 23.29
CA LYS A 51 -20.14 -33.62 22.87
C LYS A 51 -19.85 -32.33 22.16
N ALA A 52 -18.66 -31.74 22.41
CA ALA A 52 -18.23 -30.44 21.92
C ALA A 52 -19.21 -29.29 22.23
N GLU A 53 -20.01 -29.41 23.30
CA GLU A 53 -21.03 -28.42 23.69
C GLU A 53 -22.06 -28.12 22.59
N LEU A 54 -22.20 -29.01 21.60
CA LEU A 54 -23.06 -28.87 20.46
C LEU A 54 -24.30 -29.72 20.61
N SER A 55 -25.45 -29.11 20.94
CA SER A 55 -26.79 -29.74 20.90
C SER A 55 -27.39 -29.57 19.52
N LEU A 56 -27.67 -30.67 18.83
CA LEU A 56 -28.33 -30.71 17.53
C LEU A 56 -29.80 -31.08 17.61
N ASP A 57 -30.27 -31.63 18.74
CA ASP A 57 -31.67 -31.98 19.02
C ASP A 57 -32.56 -30.77 19.23
N ILE A 58 -32.00 -29.59 19.49
CA ILE A 58 -32.76 -28.32 19.64
C ILE A 58 -33.28 -27.76 18.29
N PHE A 59 -32.71 -28.19 17.17
CA PHE A 59 -33.12 -27.69 15.86
C PHE A 59 -34.35 -28.46 15.34
N ARG A 60 -35.50 -27.76 15.30
CA ARG A 60 -36.77 -28.35 14.93
C ARG A 60 -37.28 -27.91 13.56
N ASP A 61 -36.91 -26.74 13.13
CA ASP A 61 -37.37 -26.08 11.90
C ASP A 61 -36.26 -25.29 11.21
N SER A 62 -36.54 -24.86 9.99
CA SER A 62 -35.61 -24.06 9.18
C SER A 62 -35.23 -22.73 9.84
N ALA A 63 -36.17 -22.10 10.56
CA ALA A 63 -35.90 -20.84 11.26
C ALA A 63 -34.89 -21.00 12.39
N SER A 64 -34.91 -22.11 13.13
CA SER A 64 -33.95 -22.43 14.18
C SER A 64 -32.54 -22.66 13.59
N VAL A 65 -32.43 -23.28 12.41
CA VAL A 65 -31.19 -23.49 11.67
C VAL A 65 -30.61 -22.14 11.25
N VAL A 66 -31.41 -21.27 10.67
CA VAL A 66 -30.99 -19.94 10.22
C VAL A 66 -30.46 -19.08 11.39
N ARG A 67 -31.19 -19.08 12.54
CA ARG A 67 -30.73 -18.31 13.73
C ARG A 67 -29.36 -18.71 14.26
N GLN A 68 -28.95 -19.95 14.07
CA GLN A 68 -27.64 -20.44 14.54
C GLN A 68 -26.73 -20.85 13.38
N ARG A 69 -26.80 -20.12 12.30
CA ARG A 69 -26.05 -20.38 11.04
C ARG A 69 -24.56 -20.62 11.24
N LYS A 70 -23.92 -19.86 12.14
CA LYS A 70 -22.48 -20.04 12.45
C LYS A 70 -22.17 -21.46 12.94
N LYS A 71 -23.00 -22.03 13.81
CA LYS A 71 -22.86 -23.43 14.25
C LYS A 71 -23.06 -24.39 13.08
N TRP A 72 -24.04 -24.13 12.24
CA TRP A 72 -24.35 -24.96 11.08
C TRP A 72 -23.26 -24.94 10.01
N ASN A 73 -22.60 -23.82 9.79
CA ASN A 73 -21.44 -23.76 8.92
C ASN A 73 -20.30 -24.67 9.45
N GLY A 74 -20.15 -24.79 10.77
CA GLY A 74 -19.25 -25.76 11.40
C GLY A 74 -19.67 -27.21 11.12
N VAL A 75 -20.97 -27.53 11.25
CA VAL A 75 -21.50 -28.87 10.95
C VAL A 75 -21.29 -29.24 9.49
N LEU A 76 -21.61 -28.32 8.56
CA LEU A 76 -21.43 -28.54 7.11
C LEU A 76 -19.95 -28.80 6.78
N ARG A 77 -19.05 -28.02 7.40
CA ARG A 77 -17.62 -28.21 7.21
C ARG A 77 -17.13 -29.57 7.68
N MET A 78 -17.52 -30.00 8.89
CA MET A 78 -17.11 -31.29 9.45
C MET A 78 -17.66 -32.47 8.64
N LEU A 79 -18.84 -32.32 8.02
CA LEU A 79 -19.37 -33.31 7.08
C LEU A 79 -18.58 -33.33 5.75
N ALA A 80 -18.24 -32.15 5.24
CA ALA A 80 -17.48 -32.03 3.97
C ALA A 80 -16.05 -32.56 4.10
N THR A 81 -15.43 -32.46 5.29
CA THR A 81 -14.08 -32.99 5.56
C THR A 81 -14.08 -34.46 5.95
N GLY A 82 -15.26 -35.07 6.18
CA GLY A 82 -15.37 -36.46 6.66
C GLY A 82 -14.97 -36.64 8.13
N ASP A 83 -14.76 -35.54 8.89
CA ASP A 83 -14.40 -35.63 10.33
C ASP A 83 -15.61 -36.06 11.19
N MET A 84 -16.81 -35.92 10.67
CA MET A 84 -18.06 -36.34 11.33
C MET A 84 -18.95 -37.12 10.35
N PRO A 85 -19.55 -38.21 10.88
CA PRO A 85 -19.33 -38.89 12.15
C PRO A 85 -17.91 -39.46 12.31
N PRO A 86 -17.38 -39.59 13.53
CA PRO A 86 -16.03 -40.10 13.76
C PRO A 86 -15.93 -41.57 13.37
N GLU A 87 -14.72 -42.04 13.09
CA GLU A 87 -14.39 -43.42 12.75
C GLU A 87 -14.98 -44.43 13.75
N GLY A 88 -15.48 -45.56 13.24
CA GLY A 88 -16.13 -46.57 14.07
C GLY A 88 -17.61 -46.26 14.44
N LYS A 89 -18.17 -45.16 13.91
CA LYS A 89 -19.63 -44.86 14.02
C LYS A 89 -20.30 -45.06 12.66
N PRO A 90 -21.65 -45.22 12.65
CA PRO A 90 -22.40 -45.31 11.40
C PRO A 90 -22.05 -44.11 10.47
N GLN A 91 -21.59 -44.37 9.26
CA GLN A 91 -21.22 -43.37 8.28
C GLN A 91 -22.35 -43.15 7.28
N PRO A 92 -22.69 -41.87 6.93
CA PRO A 92 -23.58 -41.59 5.82
C PRO A 92 -22.85 -41.88 4.49
N ASN A 93 -23.56 -42.32 3.47
CA ASN A 93 -23.00 -42.38 2.13
C ASN A 93 -22.91 -41.00 1.49
N VAL A 94 -22.16 -40.91 0.39
CA VAL A 94 -21.90 -39.62 -0.29
C VAL A 94 -23.21 -38.94 -0.69
N ALA A 95 -24.17 -39.67 -1.22
CA ALA A 95 -25.48 -39.10 -1.64
C ALA A 95 -26.30 -38.56 -0.47
N GLU A 96 -26.27 -39.23 0.71
CA GLU A 96 -26.92 -38.73 1.94
C GLU A 96 -26.28 -37.44 2.43
N VAL A 97 -24.92 -37.34 2.41
CA VAL A 97 -24.19 -36.11 2.78
C VAL A 97 -24.54 -34.99 1.83
N GLU A 98 -24.51 -35.26 0.54
CA GLU A 98 -24.82 -34.27 -0.49
C GLU A 98 -26.27 -33.76 -0.38
N THR A 99 -27.25 -34.66 -0.25
CA THR A 99 -28.63 -34.30 -0.05
C THR A 99 -28.82 -33.42 1.17
N PHE A 100 -28.21 -33.82 2.30
CA PHE A 100 -28.34 -33.07 3.55
C PHE A 100 -27.66 -31.69 3.47
N THR A 101 -26.43 -31.63 2.98
CA THR A 101 -25.67 -30.38 2.87
C THR A 101 -26.32 -29.41 1.89
N THR A 102 -26.79 -29.90 0.75
CA THR A 102 -27.54 -29.11 -0.24
C THR A 102 -28.82 -28.56 0.39
N HIS A 103 -29.56 -29.40 1.12
CA HIS A 103 -30.81 -28.95 1.79
C HIS A 103 -30.52 -27.81 2.79
N ILE A 104 -29.51 -27.93 3.63
CA ILE A 104 -29.11 -26.84 4.58
C ILE A 104 -28.71 -25.56 3.83
N ARG A 105 -27.98 -25.68 2.74
CA ARG A 105 -27.63 -24.53 1.88
C ARG A 105 -28.90 -23.89 1.29
N THR A 106 -29.83 -24.69 0.80
CA THR A 106 -31.12 -24.18 0.30
C THR A 106 -31.92 -23.46 1.38
N VAL A 107 -31.92 -23.96 2.65
CA VAL A 107 -32.51 -23.24 3.79
C VAL A 107 -31.88 -21.86 3.99
N PHE A 108 -30.58 -21.78 3.89
CA PHE A 108 -29.88 -20.49 3.99
C PHE A 108 -30.16 -19.56 2.81
N ASP A 109 -30.11 -20.07 1.59
CA ASP A 109 -30.37 -19.30 0.37
C ASP A 109 -31.82 -18.75 0.32
N TYR A 110 -32.79 -19.55 0.78
CA TYR A 110 -34.16 -19.11 0.94
C TYR A 110 -34.28 -17.99 1.97
N ALA A 111 -33.65 -18.16 3.14
CA ALA A 111 -33.64 -17.14 4.18
C ALA A 111 -32.99 -15.84 3.69
N ASP A 112 -31.88 -15.93 2.99
CA ASP A 112 -31.13 -14.77 2.47
C ASP A 112 -31.92 -14.00 1.40
N ARG A 113 -32.61 -14.72 0.50
CA ARG A 113 -33.48 -14.09 -0.52
C ARG A 113 -34.68 -13.35 0.08
N ASN A 114 -35.19 -13.86 1.19
CA ASN A 114 -36.40 -13.31 1.86
C ASN A 114 -36.01 -12.36 3.03
N ALA A 115 -34.75 -12.22 3.37
CA ALA A 115 -34.29 -11.31 4.42
C ALA A 115 -34.37 -9.85 3.94
N LYS A 116 -34.75 -8.96 4.86
CA LYS A 116 -34.57 -7.53 4.62
C LYS A 116 -33.06 -7.23 4.53
N PRO A 117 -32.63 -6.33 3.62
CA PRO A 117 -31.24 -5.90 3.58
C PRO A 117 -30.75 -5.45 4.95
N ASP A 118 -29.68 -6.04 5.42
CA ASP A 118 -29.03 -5.70 6.68
C ASP A 118 -27.58 -5.27 6.41
N PRO A 119 -27.24 -3.98 6.59
CA PRO A 119 -25.89 -3.48 6.40
C PRO A 119 -24.93 -3.91 7.51
N GLY A 120 -25.45 -4.55 8.54
CA GLY A 120 -24.69 -4.83 9.73
C GLY A 120 -24.45 -3.61 10.61
N ARG A 121 -23.75 -3.85 11.69
CA ARG A 121 -23.31 -2.81 12.62
C ARG A 121 -21.88 -2.44 12.31
N VAL A 122 -21.61 -1.16 12.18
CA VAL A 122 -20.22 -0.65 12.12
C VAL A 122 -19.73 -0.35 13.52
N THR A 123 -18.59 -0.91 13.88
CA THR A 123 -17.91 -0.63 15.14
C THR A 123 -17.05 0.64 15.01
N MET A 124 -17.12 1.50 16.03
CA MET A 124 -16.17 2.59 16.15
C MET A 124 -14.75 2.00 16.29
N ARG A 125 -13.82 2.44 15.47
CA ARG A 125 -12.43 2.00 15.54
C ARG A 125 -11.46 3.18 15.53
N ARG A 126 -10.33 3.02 16.21
CA ARG A 126 -9.23 3.97 16.09
C ARG A 126 -8.54 3.83 14.74
N LEU A 127 -7.78 4.84 14.36
CA LEU A 127 -6.83 4.72 13.27
C LEU A 127 -5.77 3.67 13.65
N ASN A 128 -5.44 2.78 12.71
CA ASN A 128 -4.27 1.92 12.88
C ASN A 128 -2.98 2.74 12.65
N ARG A 129 -1.83 2.14 12.87
CA ARG A 129 -0.52 2.81 12.76
C ARG A 129 -0.33 3.47 11.39
N THR A 130 -0.64 2.78 10.30
CA THR A 130 -0.50 3.29 8.94
C THR A 130 -1.50 4.42 8.64
N GLU A 131 -2.75 4.26 9.04
CA GLU A 131 -3.79 5.30 8.87
C GLU A 131 -3.43 6.58 9.66
N TYR A 132 -2.91 6.45 10.88
CA TYR A 132 -2.45 7.59 11.67
C TYR A 132 -1.28 8.29 10.99
N LYS A 133 -0.23 7.55 10.60
CA LYS A 133 0.93 8.07 9.88
C LYS A 133 0.52 8.86 8.64
N ASN A 134 -0.28 8.24 7.77
CA ASN A 134 -0.71 8.83 6.51
C ASN A 134 -1.61 10.06 6.75
N THR A 135 -2.51 9.99 7.75
CA THR A 135 -3.38 11.12 8.10
C THR A 135 -2.57 12.31 8.62
N VAL A 136 -1.59 12.08 9.50
CA VAL A 136 -0.71 13.16 10.01
C VAL A 136 0.13 13.74 8.88
N ARG A 137 0.71 12.90 8.00
CA ARG A 137 1.44 13.35 6.82
C ARG A 137 0.62 14.31 5.96
N ASP A 138 -0.61 13.92 5.61
CA ASP A 138 -1.44 14.67 4.68
C ASP A 138 -2.13 15.88 5.34
N LEU A 139 -2.37 15.82 6.66
CA LEU A 139 -2.94 16.92 7.45
C LEU A 139 -1.92 18.04 7.72
N LEU A 140 -0.69 17.67 8.03
CA LEU A 140 0.36 18.57 8.49
C LEU A 140 1.53 18.71 7.51
N TRP A 141 1.47 18.05 6.35
CA TRP A 141 2.58 17.98 5.39
C TRP A 141 3.91 17.54 6.03
N ALA A 142 3.81 16.61 7.00
CA ALA A 142 4.99 16.05 7.68
C ALA A 142 5.69 15.05 6.76
N ASP A 143 7.01 15.20 6.61
CA ASP A 143 7.85 14.36 5.73
C ASP A 143 8.60 13.24 6.49
N PHE A 144 8.14 12.94 7.70
CA PHE A 144 8.73 11.91 8.58
C PHE A 144 7.64 11.01 9.17
N ASP A 145 8.06 9.87 9.74
CA ASP A 145 7.16 8.91 10.38
C ASP A 145 6.94 9.23 11.86
N PRO A 146 5.76 9.73 12.27
CA PRO A 146 5.47 10.00 13.67
C PRO A 146 5.18 8.73 14.49
N THR A 147 5.07 7.57 13.85
CA THR A 147 4.64 6.31 14.48
C THR A 147 5.79 5.32 14.71
N GLU A 148 7.03 5.74 14.58
CA GLU A 148 8.21 4.86 14.69
C GLU A 148 8.24 4.12 16.05
N ALA A 149 7.84 4.79 17.12
CA ALA A 149 7.78 4.23 18.48
C ALA A 149 6.45 3.55 18.84
N PHE A 150 5.50 3.46 17.89
CA PHE A 150 4.20 2.82 18.19
C PHE A 150 4.35 1.30 18.23
N PRO A 151 3.62 0.61 19.13
CA PRO A 151 3.49 -0.83 19.06
C PRO A 151 2.81 -1.25 17.75
N ALA A 152 3.05 -2.48 17.32
CA ALA A 152 2.33 -3.06 16.20
C ALA A 152 0.84 -3.19 16.55
N ASP A 153 -0.03 -3.02 15.55
CA ASP A 153 -1.45 -3.27 15.70
C ASP A 153 -1.75 -4.77 15.68
N ASP A 154 -2.76 -5.18 16.42
CA ASP A 154 -3.28 -6.54 16.37
C ASP A 154 -3.99 -6.80 15.03
N VAL A 155 -3.90 -8.05 14.56
CA VAL A 155 -4.48 -8.49 13.28
C VAL A 155 -5.76 -9.30 13.53
N GLY A 156 -6.86 -8.87 12.93
CA GLY A 156 -8.13 -9.58 12.91
C GLY A 156 -8.56 -9.91 11.47
N HIS A 157 -9.08 -11.10 11.23
CA HIS A 157 -9.53 -11.54 9.91
C HIS A 157 -8.49 -11.36 8.78
N GLY A 158 -7.21 -11.32 9.12
CA GLY A 158 -6.08 -11.14 8.20
C GLY A 158 -5.64 -9.68 7.98
N PHE A 159 -6.27 -8.70 8.65
CA PHE A 159 -5.99 -7.26 8.50
C PHE A 159 -5.82 -6.54 9.84
N ASP A 160 -4.97 -5.52 9.84
CA ASP A 160 -4.63 -4.70 11.01
C ASP A 160 -5.58 -3.50 11.23
N ASN A 161 -6.62 -3.38 10.39
CA ASN A 161 -7.60 -2.31 10.46
C ASN A 161 -8.96 -2.75 11.05
N ILE A 162 -9.03 -3.91 11.68
CA ILE A 162 -10.26 -4.50 12.21
C ILE A 162 -10.62 -3.88 13.57
N GLY A 163 -11.83 -3.31 13.67
CA GLY A 163 -12.27 -2.59 14.86
C GLY A 163 -12.29 -3.41 16.14
N ASP A 164 -12.61 -4.71 16.05
CA ASP A 164 -12.76 -5.58 17.22
C ASP A 164 -11.43 -5.88 17.93
N VAL A 165 -10.29 -5.71 17.24
CA VAL A 165 -8.94 -5.97 17.79
C VAL A 165 -8.15 -4.68 18.06
N LEU A 166 -8.56 -3.54 17.51
CA LEU A 166 -7.87 -2.26 17.66
C LEU A 166 -8.16 -1.61 19.03
N THR A 167 -7.49 -2.08 20.06
CA THR A 167 -7.60 -1.52 21.41
C THR A 167 -6.75 -0.26 21.60
N LEU A 168 -7.08 0.56 22.59
CA LEU A 168 -6.29 1.71 23.01
C LEU A 168 -5.71 1.43 24.40
N SER A 169 -4.46 1.01 24.44
CA SER A 169 -3.73 0.79 25.69
C SER A 169 -3.19 2.12 26.26
N PRO A 170 -2.92 2.21 27.58
CA PRO A 170 -2.27 3.38 28.17
C PRO A 170 -0.94 3.73 27.49
N LEU A 171 -0.11 2.73 27.19
CA LEU A 171 1.15 2.92 26.48
C LEU A 171 0.94 3.56 25.10
N LEU A 172 -0.04 3.09 24.34
CA LEU A 172 -0.33 3.67 23.03
C LEU A 172 -0.83 5.11 23.15
N MET A 173 -1.59 5.44 24.21
CA MET A 173 -2.02 6.82 24.47
C MET A 173 -0.83 7.73 24.77
N GLU A 174 0.15 7.28 25.56
CA GLU A 174 1.41 8.01 25.76
C GLU A 174 2.14 8.25 24.43
N ARG A 175 2.20 7.23 23.56
CA ARG A 175 2.81 7.37 22.23
C ARG A 175 2.08 8.38 21.34
N TYR A 176 0.75 8.48 21.44
CA TYR A 176 0.01 9.53 20.72
C TYR A 176 0.35 10.94 21.23
N LEU A 177 0.51 11.12 22.55
CA LEU A 177 0.95 12.39 23.14
C LEU A 177 2.36 12.77 22.66
N ASP A 178 3.31 11.84 22.78
CA ASP A 178 4.69 12.03 22.32
C ASP A 178 4.73 12.36 20.79
N ALA A 179 3.97 11.64 19.99
CA ALA A 179 3.92 11.87 18.55
C ALA A 179 3.29 13.22 18.19
N ALA A 180 2.23 13.62 18.88
CA ALA A 180 1.58 14.92 18.66
C ALA A 180 2.54 16.08 19.01
N GLU A 181 3.28 15.98 20.11
CA GLU A 181 4.29 16.96 20.50
C GLU A 181 5.45 16.99 19.48
N ASN A 182 6.03 15.84 19.18
CA ASN A 182 7.15 15.74 18.24
C ASN A 182 6.81 16.26 16.85
N VAL A 183 5.64 15.91 16.32
CA VAL A 183 5.25 16.35 14.98
C VAL A 183 5.00 17.85 14.95
N THR A 184 4.28 18.40 15.92
CA THR A 184 3.97 19.83 15.92
C THR A 184 5.22 20.69 16.13
N ASN A 185 6.16 20.27 16.98
CA ASN A 185 7.45 20.95 17.17
C ASN A 185 8.31 20.98 15.91
N ARG A 186 8.14 20.01 14.99
CA ARG A 186 8.89 19.94 13.73
C ARG A 186 8.20 20.66 12.57
N VAL A 187 6.87 20.66 12.53
CA VAL A 187 6.10 21.27 11.43
C VAL A 187 5.80 22.76 11.66
N ILE A 188 5.81 23.24 12.89
CA ILE A 188 5.65 24.66 13.27
C ILE A 188 6.78 25.03 14.21
N LEU A 189 7.63 25.99 13.82
CA LEU A 189 8.67 26.54 14.66
C LEU A 189 8.14 27.81 15.32
N VAL A 190 8.13 27.85 16.65
CA VAL A 190 7.78 29.05 17.43
C VAL A 190 8.89 30.09 17.29
N GLU A 191 10.14 29.65 17.31
CA GLU A 191 11.32 30.47 17.04
C GLU A 191 11.94 30.04 15.71
N THR A 192 11.93 30.94 14.73
CA THR A 192 12.56 30.65 13.43
C THR A 192 14.06 30.92 13.53
N PRO A 193 14.91 29.97 13.17
CA PRO A 193 16.35 30.21 13.13
C PRO A 193 16.68 31.30 12.10
N PRO A 194 17.71 32.11 12.35
CA PRO A 194 18.14 33.09 11.34
C PRO A 194 18.66 32.39 10.08
N PRO A 195 18.58 33.07 8.91
CA PRO A 195 19.15 32.53 7.68
C PRO A 195 20.59 32.14 7.86
N SER A 196 20.96 30.97 7.40
CA SER A 196 22.32 30.48 7.54
C SER A 196 23.28 31.28 6.66
N ARG A 197 24.50 31.56 7.18
CA ARG A 197 25.57 32.19 6.40
C ARG A 197 26.59 31.14 6.05
N ARG A 198 26.89 31.01 4.76
CA ARG A 198 27.89 30.08 4.27
C ARG A 198 28.86 30.79 3.36
N TYR A 199 30.15 30.62 3.62
CA TYR A 199 31.18 31.32 2.88
C TYR A 199 32.32 30.40 2.48
N LEU A 200 32.88 30.67 1.29
CA LEU A 200 34.12 30.11 0.81
C LEU A 200 35.17 31.22 0.78
N ARG A 201 36.25 31.05 1.58
CA ARG A 201 37.41 31.96 1.56
C ARG A 201 38.13 31.82 0.26
N GLY A 202 38.80 32.87 -0.21
CA GLY A 202 39.53 32.91 -1.46
C GLY A 202 40.47 31.73 -1.69
N LEU A 203 41.10 31.22 -0.62
CA LEU A 203 42.01 30.07 -0.69
C LEU A 203 41.32 28.77 -1.19
N TYR A 204 40.02 28.63 -1.01
CA TYR A 204 39.24 27.42 -1.38
C TYR A 204 38.43 27.59 -2.64
N LEU A 205 38.56 28.72 -3.33
CA LEU A 205 37.87 28.94 -4.60
C LEU A 205 38.51 28.14 -5.72
N GLN A 206 37.69 27.66 -6.64
CA GLN A 206 38.15 26.92 -7.83
C GLN A 206 38.59 27.89 -8.96
N PRO A 207 39.44 27.49 -9.88
CA PRO A 207 40.03 26.14 -10.00
C PRO A 207 41.14 25.87 -8.99
N ASN A 208 41.22 24.63 -8.53
CA ASN A 208 42.23 24.19 -7.54
C ASN A 208 43.66 24.20 -8.06
N ASN A 209 43.86 24.33 -9.38
CA ASN A 209 45.17 24.20 -10.05
C ASN A 209 46.09 25.42 -9.89
N ALA A 210 45.58 26.54 -9.38
CA ALA A 210 46.43 27.65 -9.07
C ALA A 210 47.16 27.38 -7.77
N THR A 211 48.49 27.43 -7.76
CA THR A 211 49.32 27.43 -6.55
C THR A 211 48.71 28.37 -5.54
N SER A 212 48.28 27.84 -4.39
CA SER A 212 47.59 28.61 -3.36
C SER A 212 48.40 29.84 -2.99
N PRO A 213 47.94 31.05 -3.21
CA PRO A 213 48.66 32.22 -2.78
C PRO A 213 48.74 32.22 -1.26
N LYS A 214 49.90 32.49 -0.71
CA LYS A 214 50.06 32.74 0.72
C LYS A 214 49.34 34.05 1.08
N GLY A 215 48.04 34.04 1.26
CA GLY A 215 47.26 35.24 1.55
C GLY A 215 45.76 35.01 1.66
N LYS A 216 45.01 36.02 2.16
CA LYS A 216 43.58 36.00 2.35
C LYS A 216 42.78 36.10 1.04
N PHE A 217 43.45 36.51 -0.07
CA PHE A 217 42.77 36.81 -1.33
C PHE A 217 43.19 35.84 -2.44
N ARG A 218 42.28 35.53 -3.30
CA ARG A 218 42.49 34.80 -4.54
C ARG A 218 42.56 35.80 -5.71
N PRO A 219 43.67 35.91 -6.41
CA PRO A 219 43.76 36.77 -7.58
C PRO A 219 43.12 36.11 -8.80
N LEU A 220 42.36 36.91 -9.59
CA LEU A 220 42.03 36.66 -10.99
C LEU A 220 42.95 37.52 -11.82
N ASP A 221 43.97 36.88 -12.35
CA ASP A 221 44.97 37.54 -13.18
C ASP A 221 44.58 37.35 -14.66
N PRO A 222 44.51 38.42 -15.44
CA PRO A 222 44.21 38.35 -16.88
C PRO A 222 45.16 37.49 -17.68
N THR A 223 46.39 37.29 -17.14
CA THR A 223 47.39 36.42 -17.77
C THR A 223 47.29 34.98 -17.31
N SER A 224 46.44 34.69 -16.30
CA SER A 224 46.19 33.34 -15.83
C SER A 224 45.25 32.60 -16.79
N PRO A 225 45.44 31.25 -16.95
CA PRO A 225 44.53 30.47 -17.81
C PRO A 225 43.09 30.38 -17.26
N ASP A 226 42.84 30.76 -15.99
CA ASP A 226 41.55 30.64 -15.35
C ASP A 226 41.16 31.90 -14.55
N PRO A 227 40.74 33.00 -15.20
CA PRO A 227 40.33 34.23 -14.52
C PRO A 227 38.90 34.22 -14.00
N VAL A 228 38.21 33.09 -14.07
CA VAL A 228 36.84 32.90 -13.56
C VAL A 228 36.89 32.07 -12.30
N TYR A 229 36.24 32.58 -11.25
CA TYR A 229 36.13 31.85 -9.98
C TYR A 229 34.72 31.35 -9.80
N SER A 230 34.59 30.08 -9.45
CA SER A 230 33.33 29.49 -9.02
C SER A 230 33.53 28.77 -7.70
N GLY A 231 32.57 28.92 -6.79
CA GLY A 231 32.44 28.10 -5.58
C GLY A 231 31.44 27.02 -5.81
N PRO A 232 31.65 25.76 -5.38
CA PRO A 232 30.65 24.72 -5.52
C PRO A 232 29.45 25.03 -4.63
N PHE A 233 28.28 25.20 -5.24
CA PHE A 233 26.99 25.28 -4.55
C PHE A 233 26.37 23.89 -4.35
N THR A 234 26.80 22.91 -5.14
CA THR A 234 26.40 21.51 -4.94
C THR A 234 27.61 20.69 -4.61
N ALA A 235 27.65 20.15 -3.44
CA ALA A 235 28.74 19.29 -3.04
C ALA A 235 28.32 17.82 -3.07
N SER A 236 29.12 17.02 -3.74
CA SER A 236 29.39 15.64 -3.29
C SER A 236 30.22 15.62 -1.99
N GLY A 237 30.38 16.74 -1.34
CA GLY A 237 31.08 16.94 -0.07
C GLY A 237 30.65 18.25 0.59
N SER A 238 29.63 18.18 1.36
CA SER A 238 29.30 18.96 2.56
C SER A 238 29.05 20.47 2.55
N TYR A 239 29.18 21.27 1.50
CA TYR A 239 29.26 22.69 1.79
C TYR A 239 28.07 23.62 1.44
N LEU A 240 27.24 23.36 0.44
CA LEU A 240 26.13 24.25 0.11
C LEU A 240 24.98 23.51 -0.59
N LYS A 241 24.18 22.71 0.12
CA LYS A 241 22.90 22.26 -0.43
C LYS A 241 21.85 23.34 -0.21
N PHE A 242 21.43 24.03 -1.26
CA PHE A 242 20.22 24.82 -1.26
C PHE A 242 19.08 24.01 -1.85
N SER A 243 17.88 24.19 -1.27
CA SER A 243 16.66 23.74 -1.94
C SER A 243 16.54 24.47 -3.28
N ALA A 244 16.16 23.78 -4.34
CA ALA A 244 15.93 24.35 -5.67
C ALA A 244 14.96 25.55 -5.70
N ASN A 245 14.16 25.72 -4.65
CA ASN A 245 13.16 26.77 -4.49
C ASN A 245 13.52 27.80 -3.41
N ALA A 246 14.74 27.76 -2.88
CA ALA A 246 15.15 28.69 -1.83
C ALA A 246 15.50 30.06 -2.39
N ASP A 247 15.04 31.10 -1.72
CA ASP A 247 15.53 32.47 -1.92
C ASP A 247 16.78 32.67 -1.08
N LEU A 248 17.81 33.28 -1.65
CA LEU A 248 19.09 33.56 -0.96
C LEU A 248 19.74 34.84 -1.47
N ILE A 249 20.67 35.37 -0.71
CA ILE A 249 21.52 36.47 -1.14
C ILE A 249 22.93 35.91 -1.43
N PHE A 250 23.42 36.11 -2.66
CA PHE A 250 24.80 35.80 -3.00
C PHE A 250 25.66 37.05 -2.86
N ARG A 251 26.80 36.89 -2.22
CA ARG A 251 27.72 37.99 -1.92
C ARG A 251 29.16 37.67 -2.28
N ALA A 252 29.92 38.72 -2.63
CA ALA A 252 31.35 38.62 -2.81
C ALA A 252 32.07 39.83 -2.21
N THR A 253 33.23 39.58 -1.59
CA THR A 253 34.11 40.63 -1.05
C THR A 253 35.38 40.63 -1.86
N LEU A 254 35.72 41.77 -2.48
CA LEU A 254 36.78 41.86 -3.46
C LEU A 254 37.35 43.28 -3.58
N TYR A 255 38.52 43.41 -4.26
CA TYR A 255 39.08 44.65 -4.75
C TYR A 255 39.79 44.40 -6.08
N ALA A 256 40.05 45.46 -6.83
CA ALA A 256 40.72 45.39 -8.15
C ALA A 256 41.99 46.21 -8.16
N GLU A 257 43.13 45.56 -8.45
CA GLU A 257 44.41 46.22 -8.68
C GLU A 257 44.54 46.63 -10.14
N THR A 258 44.62 47.94 -10.40
CA THR A 258 44.74 48.51 -11.76
C THR A 258 45.38 49.90 -11.69
N GLU A 259 46.06 50.28 -12.79
CA GLU A 259 46.54 51.63 -13.02
C GLU A 259 45.47 52.60 -13.53
N SER A 260 44.33 52.07 -13.99
CA SER A 260 43.23 52.87 -14.48
C SER A 260 42.39 53.48 -13.35
N LYS A 261 41.95 54.72 -13.53
CA LYS A 261 40.94 55.33 -12.62
C LYS A 261 39.52 54.86 -12.88
N ALA A 262 39.26 54.20 -14.00
CA ALA A 262 37.94 53.69 -14.35
C ALA A 262 37.57 52.49 -13.47
N PRO A 263 36.28 52.30 -13.14
CA PRO A 263 35.81 51.12 -12.41
C PRO A 263 36.09 49.84 -13.19
N VAL A 264 36.47 48.80 -12.47
CA VAL A 264 36.69 47.46 -13.05
C VAL A 264 35.36 46.70 -13.07
N LYS A 265 34.95 46.21 -14.23
CA LYS A 265 33.68 45.49 -14.40
C LYS A 265 33.86 44.00 -14.09
N VAL A 266 32.96 43.47 -13.28
CA VAL A 266 32.87 42.05 -12.92
C VAL A 266 31.48 41.56 -13.12
N ALA A 267 31.29 40.29 -13.53
CA ALA A 267 30.00 39.64 -13.60
C ALA A 267 29.87 38.64 -12.45
N LEU A 268 28.75 38.72 -11.75
CA LEU A 268 28.28 37.67 -10.86
C LEU A 268 27.46 36.69 -11.66
N PHE A 269 27.77 35.39 -11.61
CA PHE A 269 27.12 34.38 -12.45
C PHE A 269 26.84 33.07 -11.72
N LEU A 270 25.97 32.28 -12.31
CA LEU A 270 25.68 30.90 -11.91
C LEU A 270 25.87 29.94 -13.07
N THR A 271 26.22 28.70 -12.74
CA THR A 271 26.23 27.58 -13.69
C THR A 271 25.34 26.46 -13.21
N GLY A 272 24.67 25.74 -14.14
CA GLY A 272 23.76 24.62 -13.79
C GLY A 272 23.00 24.10 -14.99
N SER A 273 22.24 23.01 -14.80
CA SER A 273 21.48 22.36 -15.87
C SER A 273 20.14 23.03 -16.19
N ASN A 274 19.52 23.69 -15.21
CA ASN A 274 18.15 24.24 -15.32
C ASN A 274 18.09 25.72 -14.93
N LEU A 275 18.98 26.53 -15.56
CA LEU A 275 19.01 27.96 -15.30
C LEU A 275 17.81 28.67 -15.97
N PRO A 276 17.12 29.62 -15.28
CA PRO A 276 15.99 30.34 -15.83
C PRO A 276 16.30 31.16 -17.06
N LYS A 277 17.55 31.68 -17.14
CA LYS A 277 18.04 32.44 -18.28
C LYS A 277 19.49 32.09 -18.55
N VAL A 278 19.76 31.49 -19.70
CA VAL A 278 21.12 31.20 -20.17
C VAL A 278 21.66 32.39 -20.93
N ALA A 279 22.88 32.82 -20.57
CA ALA A 279 23.60 33.89 -21.27
C ALA A 279 24.01 33.44 -22.70
N SER A 280 23.96 34.39 -23.65
CA SER A 280 24.44 34.13 -25.01
C SER A 280 25.95 33.89 -25.05
N GLU A 281 26.43 33.28 -26.14
CA GLU A 281 27.88 33.10 -26.35
C GLU A 281 28.64 34.44 -26.38
N GLU A 282 28.02 35.52 -26.91
CA GLU A 282 28.58 36.86 -26.95
C GLU A 282 28.72 37.47 -25.54
N GLU A 283 27.69 37.28 -24.67
CA GLU A 283 27.78 37.71 -23.27
C GLU A 283 28.85 36.98 -22.49
N VAL A 284 28.98 35.66 -22.68
CA VAL A 284 30.00 34.82 -22.03
C VAL A 284 31.38 35.12 -22.59
N ALA A 285 31.51 35.46 -23.86
CA ALA A 285 32.76 35.87 -24.50
C ALA A 285 33.36 37.14 -23.90
N GLN A 286 32.61 37.95 -23.17
CA GLN A 286 33.12 39.07 -22.40
C GLN A 286 33.90 38.64 -21.14
N PHE A 287 33.75 37.39 -20.69
CA PHE A 287 34.54 36.90 -19.56
C PHE A 287 36.00 36.74 -19.95
N MET A 288 36.88 37.10 -19.05
CA MET A 288 38.30 36.83 -19.25
C MET A 288 38.63 35.40 -18.78
N GLY A 289 39.35 34.66 -19.67
CA GLY A 289 39.85 33.33 -19.34
C GLY A 289 39.72 32.28 -20.41
N ALA A 290 40.63 31.32 -20.39
CA ALA A 290 40.69 30.22 -21.36
C ALA A 290 39.71 29.08 -21.05
N ASN A 291 39.26 28.97 -19.80
CA ASN A 291 38.36 27.88 -19.34
C ASN A 291 36.88 28.29 -19.26
N VAL A 292 36.52 29.48 -19.68
CA VAL A 292 35.14 29.94 -19.74
C VAL A 292 34.20 28.96 -20.48
N PRO A 293 34.60 28.39 -21.64
CA PRO A 293 33.77 27.40 -22.34
C PRO A 293 33.50 26.11 -21.54
N LYS A 294 34.32 25.78 -20.55
CA LYS A 294 34.19 24.58 -19.70
C LYS A 294 33.16 24.75 -18.56
N LEU A 295 32.63 25.95 -18.35
CA LEU A 295 31.68 26.21 -17.28
C LEU A 295 30.31 25.56 -17.56
N GLY A 296 30.00 25.21 -18.81
CA GLY A 296 28.65 24.79 -19.25
C GLY A 296 27.70 25.97 -19.34
N PRO A 297 26.37 25.74 -19.26
CA PRO A 297 25.42 26.84 -19.28
C PRO A 297 25.67 27.83 -18.14
N VAL A 298 25.67 29.14 -18.49
CA VAL A 298 25.92 30.25 -17.56
C VAL A 298 24.70 31.17 -17.54
N GLN A 299 24.31 31.61 -16.34
CA GLN A 299 23.40 32.74 -16.16
C GLN A 299 24.15 33.89 -15.52
N ILE A 300 24.22 35.02 -16.19
CA ILE A 300 24.75 36.26 -15.64
C ILE A 300 23.67 36.88 -14.76
N LEU A 301 23.96 37.03 -13.47
CA LEU A 301 23.03 37.63 -12.49
C LEU A 301 23.03 39.13 -12.59
N LYS A 302 24.24 39.72 -12.53
CA LYS A 302 24.42 41.16 -12.59
C LYS A 302 25.92 41.49 -12.85
N THR A 303 26.16 42.58 -13.54
CA THR A 303 27.46 43.18 -13.68
C THR A 303 27.61 44.29 -12.64
N PHE A 304 28.78 44.31 -11.99
CA PHE A 304 29.15 45.30 -10.96
C PHE A 304 30.39 46.06 -11.36
N GLU A 305 30.49 47.29 -10.89
CA GLU A 305 31.65 48.15 -11.02
C GLU A 305 32.46 48.16 -9.70
N ILE A 306 33.71 47.76 -9.76
CA ILE A 306 34.61 47.67 -8.63
C ILE A 306 35.48 48.89 -8.56
N THR A 307 35.34 49.69 -7.53
CA THR A 307 36.09 50.90 -7.27
C THR A 307 37.16 50.72 -6.19
N ALA A 308 37.01 49.72 -5.31
CA ALA A 308 38.02 49.34 -4.32
C ALA A 308 39.35 48.93 -4.99
N ARG A 309 40.48 49.43 -4.48
CA ARG A 309 41.79 49.31 -5.12
C ARG A 309 42.84 48.54 -4.33
N ASP A 310 42.61 48.34 -3.07
CA ASP A 310 43.56 47.61 -2.23
C ASP A 310 42.87 46.69 -1.20
N ALA A 311 43.71 45.90 -0.51
CA ALA A 311 43.21 44.92 0.46
C ALA A 311 42.65 45.53 1.76
N LYS A 312 42.85 46.82 1.99
CA LYS A 312 42.33 47.52 3.19
C LYS A 312 40.89 48.06 2.98
N GLU A 313 40.60 48.38 1.70
CA GLU A 313 39.33 48.96 1.27
C GLU A 313 38.63 47.98 0.30
N THR A 314 38.21 46.82 0.79
CA THR A 314 37.45 45.88 -0.01
C THR A 314 36.02 46.33 -0.25
N GLN A 315 35.49 46.02 -1.44
CA GLN A 315 34.10 46.25 -1.79
C GLN A 315 33.31 44.97 -1.65
N GLU A 316 32.14 45.06 -1.03
CA GLU A 316 31.14 43.99 -1.01
C GLU A 316 30.13 44.24 -2.12
N ILE A 317 29.87 43.20 -2.92
CA ILE A 317 28.78 43.18 -3.89
C ILE A 317 27.80 42.08 -3.51
N GLU A 318 26.51 42.34 -3.74
CA GLU A 318 25.46 41.36 -3.43
C GLU A 318 24.38 41.33 -4.50
N PHE A 319 23.74 40.18 -4.62
CA PHE A 319 22.61 39.97 -5.49
C PHE A 319 21.60 38.99 -4.89
N PRO A 320 20.32 39.36 -4.75
CA PRO A 320 19.28 38.44 -4.32
C PRO A 320 18.97 37.44 -5.44
N ILE A 321 18.89 36.18 -5.06
CA ILE A 321 18.57 35.07 -5.97
C ILE A 321 17.25 34.48 -5.52
N ASN A 322 16.25 34.54 -6.40
CA ASN A 322 14.91 34.04 -6.13
C ASN A 322 14.65 32.76 -6.93
N ARG A 323 14.31 31.67 -6.24
CA ARG A 323 13.88 30.39 -6.83
C ARG A 323 14.76 29.93 -8.01
N MET A 324 15.95 29.55 -7.72
CA MET A 324 16.89 29.12 -8.75
C MET A 324 16.95 27.60 -8.77
N GLY A 325 16.59 26.98 -9.86
CA GLY A 325 16.70 25.52 -10.08
C GLY A 325 18.00 24.88 -9.59
N GLU A 326 18.44 23.78 -10.16
CA GLU A 326 19.70 23.12 -9.75
C GLU A 326 20.92 23.95 -10.12
N ILE A 327 21.44 24.71 -9.15
CA ILE A 327 22.70 25.47 -9.30
C ILE A 327 23.88 24.53 -9.04
N LYS A 328 24.80 24.37 -9.99
CA LYS A 328 26.07 23.66 -9.79
C LYS A 328 27.10 24.50 -9.07
N SER A 329 27.27 25.75 -9.53
CA SER A 329 28.24 26.66 -9.00
C SER A 329 27.81 28.10 -9.18
N GLY A 330 28.30 28.99 -8.33
CA GLY A 330 28.25 30.42 -8.53
C GLY A 330 29.66 31.01 -8.50
N GLY A 331 29.86 32.11 -9.17
CA GLY A 331 31.18 32.69 -9.29
C GLY A 331 31.18 34.16 -9.69
N ILE A 332 32.39 34.65 -9.80
CA ILE A 332 32.69 35.98 -10.30
C ILE A 332 33.61 35.82 -11.53
N ALA A 333 33.29 36.52 -12.60
CA ALA A 333 34.13 36.67 -13.78
C ALA A 333 34.60 38.11 -13.90
N LEU A 334 35.88 38.28 -14.16
CA LEU A 334 36.44 39.55 -14.61
C LEU A 334 36.05 39.75 -16.07
N LEU A 335 35.48 40.92 -16.39
CA LEU A 335 35.07 41.25 -17.77
C LEU A 335 36.23 41.91 -18.53
N LYS A 336 36.25 41.68 -19.84
CA LYS A 336 37.25 42.28 -20.72
C LYS A 336 37.17 43.82 -20.65
N PRO A 337 38.28 44.54 -20.48
CA PRO A 337 38.29 46.00 -20.53
C PRO A 337 38.06 46.50 -21.95
N PRO A 338 37.67 47.78 -22.13
CA PRO A 338 37.68 48.42 -23.45
C PRO A 338 39.05 48.29 -24.12
N GLU A 339 39.08 48.25 -25.47
CA GLU A 339 40.30 47.94 -26.30
C GLU A 339 41.59 48.73 -25.98
N ARG A 340 41.46 49.89 -25.30
CA ARG A 340 42.63 50.75 -24.93
C ARG A 340 43.03 50.69 -23.48
N GLU A 341 42.36 49.90 -22.65
CA GLU A 341 42.66 49.82 -21.22
C GLU A 341 43.45 48.56 -20.88
N LYS A 342 44.45 48.70 -19.97
CA LYS A 342 45.17 47.55 -19.45
C LYS A 342 44.23 46.68 -18.63
N PRO A 343 44.32 45.33 -18.77
CA PRO A 343 43.54 44.42 -17.95
C PRO A 343 43.87 44.58 -16.44
N ALA A 344 42.81 44.63 -15.63
CA ALA A 344 42.92 44.69 -14.18
C ALA A 344 43.13 43.29 -13.57
N LYS A 345 43.77 43.25 -12.40
CA LYS A 345 43.84 42.05 -11.57
C LYS A 345 42.81 42.13 -10.47
N LEU A 346 41.86 41.19 -10.42
CA LEU A 346 40.82 41.14 -9.41
C LEU A 346 41.30 40.26 -8.26
N HIS A 347 41.04 40.68 -7.03
CA HIS A 347 41.36 39.96 -5.80
C HIS A 347 40.11 39.63 -5.03
N VAL A 348 39.73 38.34 -4.98
CA VAL A 348 38.55 37.87 -4.29
C VAL A 348 38.91 37.34 -2.91
N GLN A 349 38.39 37.96 -1.85
CA GLN A 349 38.56 37.53 -0.48
C GLN A 349 37.69 36.34 -0.12
N GLN A 350 36.40 36.42 -0.48
CA GLN A 350 35.42 35.35 -0.22
C GLN A 350 34.20 35.49 -1.13
N LEU A 351 33.62 34.35 -1.43
CA LEU A 351 32.24 34.23 -1.93
C LEU A 351 31.38 33.68 -0.82
N TRP A 352 30.22 34.20 -0.63
CA TRP A 352 29.32 33.72 0.43
C TRP A 352 27.84 33.89 0.06
N SER A 353 27.01 33.13 0.75
CA SER A 353 25.56 33.20 0.60
C SER A 353 24.91 33.29 1.97
N VAL A 354 23.80 33.96 1.99
CA VAL A 354 22.88 34.02 3.13
C VAL A 354 21.56 33.41 2.68
N GLY A 355 21.18 32.31 3.32
CA GLY A 355 19.93 31.66 2.98
C GLY A 355 19.87 30.20 3.42
N PRO A 356 18.71 29.54 3.25
CA PRO A 356 17.49 30.14 2.69
C PRO A 356 17.00 31.34 3.51
N LEU A 357 16.41 32.33 2.85
CA LEU A 357 15.86 33.53 3.53
C LEU A 357 14.58 33.18 4.28
N GLU A 358 13.74 32.31 3.71
CA GLU A 358 12.63 31.70 4.40
C GLU A 358 13.15 30.50 5.20
N THR A 359 13.11 30.58 6.52
CA THR A 359 13.63 29.56 7.44
C THR A 359 12.54 28.73 8.09
N ARG A 360 11.28 29.09 7.87
CA ARG A 360 10.15 28.30 8.34
C ARG A 360 10.01 27.04 7.47
N PRO A 361 9.64 25.89 8.05
CA PRO A 361 9.32 24.69 7.27
C PRO A 361 8.20 24.95 6.26
N ALA A 362 8.24 24.28 5.11
CA ALA A 362 7.17 24.37 4.11
C ALA A 362 5.81 23.94 4.68
N SER A 363 5.79 23.02 5.63
CA SER A 363 4.62 22.63 6.42
C SER A 363 4.03 23.82 7.18
N GLN A 364 4.87 24.58 7.87
CA GLN A 364 4.43 25.77 8.62
C GLN A 364 3.76 26.81 7.73
N LEU A 365 4.35 27.08 6.56
CA LEU A 365 3.79 28.05 5.59
C LEU A 365 2.40 27.63 5.13
N LYS A 366 2.19 26.32 4.89
CA LYS A 366 0.89 25.77 4.48
C LYS A 366 -0.13 25.73 5.63
N ILE A 367 0.31 25.32 6.83
CA ILE A 367 -0.59 25.21 7.99
C ILE A 367 -1.08 26.60 8.40
N LEU A 368 -0.16 27.57 8.52
CA LEU A 368 -0.43 28.92 8.98
C LEU A 368 -0.86 29.89 7.87
N GLU A 369 -1.11 29.39 6.65
CA GLU A 369 -1.62 30.22 5.56
C GLU A 369 -2.94 30.89 5.95
N CYS A 370 -2.95 32.22 5.93
CA CYS A 370 -4.10 33.07 6.26
C CYS A 370 -4.00 34.41 5.53
N SER A 371 -5.07 35.19 5.58
CA SER A 371 -5.12 36.52 4.97
C SER A 371 -4.08 37.43 5.59
N PRO A 372 -3.16 38.06 4.82
CA PRO A 372 -2.00 38.80 5.37
C PRO A 372 -2.36 39.98 6.28
N ASN A 373 -3.54 40.57 6.05
CA ASN A 373 -4.01 41.75 6.76
C ASN A 373 -5.12 41.46 7.80
N ALA A 374 -5.41 40.17 8.02
CA ALA A 374 -6.43 39.77 8.99
C ALA A 374 -6.00 40.06 10.43
N MET A 375 -6.93 40.37 11.28
CA MET A 375 -6.68 40.53 12.73
C MET A 375 -6.30 39.16 13.32
N PRO A 376 -5.52 39.11 14.43
CA PRO A 376 -5.07 37.82 15.00
C PRO A 376 -6.18 36.80 15.29
N ALA A 377 -7.35 37.28 15.71
CA ALA A 377 -8.52 36.41 15.91
C ALA A 377 -9.07 35.84 14.60
N GLU A 378 -9.03 36.64 13.52
CA GLU A 378 -9.45 36.15 12.16
C GLU A 378 -8.42 35.17 11.59
N GLN A 379 -7.12 35.46 11.75
CA GLN A 379 -6.06 34.52 11.36
C GLN A 379 -6.24 33.16 12.06
N THR A 380 -6.48 33.18 13.38
CA THR A 380 -6.77 31.98 14.18
C THR A 380 -7.99 31.24 13.62
N ARG A 381 -9.06 31.98 13.28
CA ARG A 381 -10.28 31.41 12.71
C ARG A 381 -10.01 30.72 11.36
N GLU A 382 -9.33 31.42 10.45
CA GLU A 382 -9.02 30.87 9.12
C GLU A 382 -8.18 29.59 9.23
N VAL A 383 -7.10 29.62 10.02
CA VAL A 383 -6.18 28.49 10.21
C VAL A 383 -6.90 27.29 10.85
N LEU A 384 -7.56 27.52 12.01
CA LEU A 384 -8.17 26.43 12.76
C LEU A 384 -9.44 25.87 12.07
N SER A 385 -10.23 26.67 11.37
CA SER A 385 -11.41 26.17 10.64
C SER A 385 -10.99 25.17 9.57
N ARG A 386 -9.99 25.53 8.75
CA ARG A 386 -9.44 24.64 7.70
C ARG A 386 -8.82 23.38 8.32
N PHE A 387 -8.00 23.54 9.36
CA PHE A 387 -7.34 22.43 10.03
C PHE A 387 -8.34 21.46 10.68
N LEU A 388 -9.28 21.95 11.48
CA LEU A 388 -10.24 21.13 12.22
C LEU A 388 -11.22 20.39 11.28
N ARG A 389 -11.68 21.02 10.19
CA ARG A 389 -12.52 20.38 9.18
C ARG A 389 -11.83 19.13 8.62
N ARG A 390 -10.56 19.22 8.29
CA ARG A 390 -9.75 18.10 7.78
C ARG A 390 -9.44 17.07 8.88
N ALA A 391 -9.05 17.53 10.08
CA ALA A 391 -8.71 16.64 11.20
C ALA A 391 -9.91 15.82 11.70
N TYR A 392 -11.10 16.44 11.81
CA TYR A 392 -12.33 15.76 12.22
C TYR A 392 -13.10 15.16 11.05
N ARG A 393 -12.65 15.42 9.81
CA ARG A 393 -13.21 14.85 8.57
C ARG A 393 -14.70 15.16 8.36
N ARG A 394 -15.15 16.30 8.89
CA ARG A 394 -16.54 16.80 8.84
C ARG A 394 -16.61 18.29 9.20
N THR A 395 -17.77 18.87 9.00
CA THR A 395 -18.06 20.20 9.54
C THR A 395 -17.90 20.20 11.06
N VAL A 396 -17.25 21.24 11.57
CA VAL A 396 -16.96 21.43 13.00
C VAL A 396 -18.06 22.28 13.63
N THR A 397 -18.55 21.88 14.78
CA THR A 397 -19.55 22.67 15.52
C THR A 397 -18.91 23.89 16.17
N ASP A 398 -19.70 24.98 16.40
CA ASP A 398 -19.22 26.19 17.07
C ASP A 398 -18.62 25.89 18.45
N ALA A 399 -19.21 24.98 19.22
CA ALA A 399 -18.70 24.57 20.52
C ALA A 399 -17.33 23.84 20.44
N GLU A 400 -17.13 23.02 19.41
CA GLU A 400 -15.85 22.36 19.16
C GLU A 400 -14.79 23.38 18.76
N PHE A 401 -15.16 24.29 17.86
CA PHE A 401 -14.29 25.33 17.37
C PHE A 401 -13.86 26.25 18.53
N ALA A 402 -14.81 26.77 19.33
CA ALA A 402 -14.54 27.62 20.49
C ALA A 402 -13.59 26.96 21.49
N ARG A 403 -13.77 25.65 21.75
CA ARG A 403 -12.89 24.92 22.69
C ARG A 403 -11.43 24.87 22.20
N VAL A 404 -11.20 24.71 20.91
CA VAL A 404 -9.83 24.63 20.36
C VAL A 404 -9.24 26.05 20.25
N THR A 405 -10.04 27.04 19.88
CA THR A 405 -9.63 28.45 19.80
C THR A 405 -9.23 28.98 21.17
N SER A 406 -9.95 28.62 22.26
CA SER A 406 -9.60 29.05 23.61
C SER A 406 -8.19 28.63 24.06
N ILE A 407 -7.63 27.55 23.49
CA ILE A 407 -6.23 27.15 23.76
C ILE A 407 -5.26 28.19 23.19
N VAL A 408 -5.54 28.73 22.02
CA VAL A 408 -4.71 29.75 21.39
C VAL A 408 -4.83 31.06 22.18
N GLU A 409 -6.06 31.45 22.53
CA GLU A 409 -6.34 32.66 23.31
C GLU A 409 -5.65 32.62 24.67
N GLN A 410 -5.73 31.49 25.37
CA GLN A 410 -5.06 31.33 26.68
C GLN A 410 -3.54 31.41 26.53
N THR A 411 -2.96 30.70 25.54
CA THR A 411 -1.51 30.70 25.31
C THR A 411 -1.00 32.13 25.03
N THR A 412 -1.73 32.88 24.19
CA THR A 412 -1.34 34.26 23.87
C THR A 412 -1.56 35.22 25.06
N ALA A 413 -2.59 35.00 25.88
CA ALA A 413 -2.83 35.75 27.11
C ALA A 413 -1.71 35.52 28.14
N ASP A 414 -1.13 34.33 28.18
CA ASP A 414 0.03 33.98 29.01
C ASP A 414 1.35 34.59 28.47
N GLY A 415 1.30 35.39 27.40
CA GLY A 415 2.44 36.13 26.84
C GLY A 415 3.27 35.30 25.81
N GLU A 416 2.83 34.13 25.40
CA GLU A 416 3.53 33.34 24.40
C GLU A 416 3.12 33.78 22.97
N LYS A 417 3.94 33.40 21.98
CA LYS A 417 3.67 33.69 20.56
C LYS A 417 2.43 32.98 20.05
N TRP A 418 1.79 33.55 19.05
CA TRP A 418 0.61 32.99 18.40
C TRP A 418 0.88 31.59 17.83
N GLU A 419 2.07 31.37 17.24
CA GLU A 419 2.50 30.07 16.72
C GLU A 419 2.53 28.99 17.79
N ALA A 420 2.90 29.32 19.04
CA ALA A 420 2.86 28.41 20.18
C ALA A 420 1.41 28.02 20.51
N GLY A 421 0.50 29.00 20.46
CA GLY A 421 -0.93 28.77 20.65
C GLY A 421 -1.51 27.80 19.58
N ILE A 422 -1.22 28.03 18.31
CA ILE A 422 -1.63 27.14 17.23
C ILE A 422 -1.01 25.75 17.39
N GLN A 423 0.26 25.66 17.75
CA GLN A 423 0.95 24.39 17.99
C GLN A 423 0.24 23.56 19.07
N ARG A 424 -0.11 24.17 20.22
CA ARG A 424 -0.87 23.50 21.30
C ARG A 424 -2.28 23.10 20.89
N ALA A 425 -2.97 23.94 20.12
CA ALA A 425 -4.29 23.64 19.59
C ALA A 425 -4.27 22.43 18.66
N ILE A 426 -3.23 22.30 17.82
CA ILE A 426 -3.00 21.13 16.97
C ILE A 426 -2.66 19.90 17.83
N GLN A 427 -1.78 19.99 18.82
CA GLN A 427 -1.47 18.89 19.75
C GLN A 427 -2.72 18.34 20.43
N ALA A 428 -3.53 19.22 21.01
CA ALA A 428 -4.80 18.86 21.64
C ALA A 428 -5.76 18.16 20.66
N THR A 429 -5.79 18.62 19.41
CA THR A 429 -6.61 18.01 18.34
C THR A 429 -6.12 16.62 17.97
N LEU A 430 -4.82 16.42 17.79
CA LEU A 430 -4.22 15.12 17.44
C LEU A 430 -4.41 14.06 18.53
N CYS A 431 -4.56 14.49 19.80
CA CYS A 431 -4.85 13.60 20.94
C CYS A 431 -6.36 13.41 21.18
N SER A 432 -7.21 14.14 20.45
CA SER A 432 -8.66 14.06 20.63
C SER A 432 -9.23 12.73 20.09
N PRO A 433 -10.19 12.09 20.79
CA PRO A 433 -10.92 10.97 20.25
C PRO A 433 -11.56 11.23 18.88
N LYS A 434 -11.93 12.48 18.56
CA LYS A 434 -12.51 12.89 17.28
C LYS A 434 -11.50 12.77 16.12
N PHE A 435 -10.22 12.89 16.42
CA PHE A 435 -9.15 12.65 15.45
C PHE A 435 -8.72 11.18 15.44
N LEU A 436 -8.44 10.61 16.62
CA LEU A 436 -7.89 9.26 16.77
C LEU A 436 -8.83 8.15 16.31
N PHE A 437 -10.15 8.39 16.41
CA PHE A 437 -11.15 7.39 16.03
C PHE A 437 -11.91 7.79 14.77
N ARG A 438 -12.29 6.80 14.00
CA ARG A 438 -13.29 6.93 12.94
C ARG A 438 -14.68 6.78 13.57
N VAL A 439 -15.18 7.91 14.09
CA VAL A 439 -16.48 7.96 14.75
C VAL A 439 -17.55 8.25 13.69
N GLU A 440 -18.48 7.35 13.53
CA GLU A 440 -19.70 7.59 12.77
C GLU A 440 -20.81 7.99 13.74
N LEU A 441 -21.07 9.28 13.85
CA LEU A 441 -22.13 9.78 14.74
C LEU A 441 -23.47 9.24 14.30
N ASP A 442 -24.28 8.81 15.27
CA ASP A 442 -25.58 8.22 15.05
C ASP A 442 -26.63 8.89 15.95
N ASP A 443 -27.62 9.51 15.34
CA ASP A 443 -28.75 10.13 16.02
C ASP A 443 -29.74 9.11 16.61
N ARG A 444 -29.70 7.86 16.11
CA ARG A 444 -30.60 6.77 16.50
C ARG A 444 -29.85 5.47 16.82
N PRO A 445 -28.92 5.48 17.80
CA PRO A 445 -27.99 4.36 18.04
C PRO A 445 -28.70 3.07 18.52
N GLN A 446 -29.97 3.14 18.94
CA GLN A 446 -30.80 2.01 19.38
C GLN A 446 -31.79 1.55 18.30
N SER A 447 -31.88 2.21 17.15
CA SER A 447 -32.82 1.84 16.09
C SER A 447 -32.28 0.70 15.23
N PRO A 448 -33.03 -0.40 15.06
CA PRO A 448 -32.64 -1.47 14.14
C PRO A 448 -32.87 -1.09 12.66
N ASP A 449 -33.51 0.06 12.41
CA ASP A 449 -33.84 0.47 11.04
C ASP A 449 -32.60 0.79 10.22
N THR A 450 -32.55 0.23 9.02
CA THR A 450 -31.51 0.51 8.05
C THR A 450 -31.68 1.92 7.48
N ARG A 451 -30.57 2.67 7.40
CA ARG A 451 -30.55 4.05 6.89
C ARG A 451 -29.20 4.39 6.25
N PRO A 452 -29.19 5.34 5.31
CA PRO A 452 -27.93 5.84 4.74
C PRO A 452 -27.01 6.41 5.84
N ILE A 453 -25.70 6.26 5.65
CA ILE A 453 -24.72 6.99 6.45
C ILE A 453 -24.64 8.44 5.96
N ASP A 454 -24.16 9.30 6.83
CA ASP A 454 -23.86 10.69 6.50
C ASP A 454 -22.78 10.78 5.41
N GLU A 455 -22.84 11.80 4.54
CA GLU A 455 -21.91 11.97 3.41
C GLU A 455 -20.45 12.14 3.86
N PHE A 456 -20.19 12.78 5.00
CA PHE A 456 -18.84 12.89 5.56
C PHE A 456 -18.31 11.53 6.08
N HIS A 457 -19.20 10.70 6.64
CA HIS A 457 -18.85 9.34 7.01
C HIS A 457 -18.54 8.50 5.76
N LEU A 458 -19.32 8.70 4.67
CA LEU A 458 -19.05 8.05 3.38
C LEU A 458 -17.71 8.49 2.79
N ALA A 459 -17.39 9.80 2.83
CA ALA A 459 -16.08 10.31 2.42
C ALA A 459 -14.94 9.68 3.21
N SER A 460 -15.10 9.56 4.54
CA SER A 460 -14.13 8.89 5.41
C SER A 460 -13.99 7.40 5.12
N ARG A 461 -15.10 6.67 4.91
CA ARG A 461 -15.02 5.25 4.53
C ARG A 461 -14.25 5.08 3.23
N LEU A 462 -14.56 5.89 2.22
CA LEU A 462 -13.96 5.83 0.89
C LEU A 462 -12.46 6.14 0.93
N SER A 463 -12.06 7.23 1.60
CA SER A 463 -10.67 7.65 1.65
C SER A 463 -9.78 6.68 2.44
N TYR A 464 -10.21 6.21 3.60
CA TYR A 464 -9.46 5.23 4.38
C TYR A 464 -9.43 3.85 3.72
N PHE A 465 -10.44 3.50 2.94
CA PHE A 465 -10.43 2.28 2.15
C PHE A 465 -9.39 2.33 1.03
N LEU A 466 -9.39 3.39 0.22
CA LEU A 466 -8.57 3.46 -0.99
C LEU A 466 -7.18 4.08 -0.77
N TRP A 467 -7.03 4.97 0.20
CA TRP A 467 -5.82 5.74 0.43
C TRP A 467 -5.19 5.54 1.82
N SER A 468 -5.88 4.86 2.73
CA SER A 468 -5.47 4.72 4.15
C SER A 468 -5.14 6.07 4.81
N THR A 469 -5.85 7.14 4.42
CA THR A 469 -5.71 8.50 4.95
C THR A 469 -7.04 9.24 4.94
N MET A 470 -7.05 10.45 5.51
CA MET A 470 -8.24 11.31 5.55
C MET A 470 -8.76 11.71 4.16
N PRO A 471 -10.06 12.07 4.05
CA PRO A 471 -10.62 12.65 2.83
C PRO A 471 -9.86 13.92 2.42
N ASP A 472 -9.69 14.12 1.11
CA ASP A 472 -9.23 15.38 0.56
C ASP A 472 -10.37 16.42 0.50
N ASP A 473 -10.01 17.66 0.14
CA ASP A 473 -10.97 18.75 0.14
C ASP A 473 -12.09 18.54 -0.89
N GLU A 474 -11.81 17.87 -2.02
CA GLU A 474 -12.85 17.52 -3.01
C GLU A 474 -13.91 16.58 -2.44
N LEU A 475 -13.50 15.54 -1.72
CA LEU A 475 -14.44 14.61 -1.05
C LEU A 475 -15.23 15.31 0.04
N LEU A 476 -14.56 16.19 0.84
CA LEU A 476 -15.23 16.94 1.89
C LEU A 476 -16.23 17.97 1.32
N ASP A 477 -15.91 18.63 0.21
CA ASP A 477 -16.78 19.60 -0.44
C ASP A 477 -18.02 18.93 -1.07
N LEU A 478 -17.84 17.74 -1.69
CA LEU A 478 -18.95 16.94 -2.19
C LEU A 478 -19.86 16.46 -1.05
N ALA A 479 -19.26 16.04 0.08
CA ALA A 479 -20.02 15.64 1.26
C ALA A 479 -20.81 16.79 1.86
N GLU A 480 -20.21 17.97 1.98
CA GLU A 480 -20.88 19.18 2.51
C GLU A 480 -22.06 19.62 1.65
N LYS A 481 -21.97 19.43 0.33
CA LYS A 481 -23.05 19.71 -0.62
C LYS A 481 -24.11 18.58 -0.72
N GLY A 482 -23.92 17.46 -0.03
CA GLY A 482 -24.80 16.29 -0.14
C GLY A 482 -24.74 15.60 -1.51
N GLN A 483 -23.59 15.67 -2.20
CA GLN A 483 -23.42 15.23 -3.58
C GLN A 483 -22.47 14.03 -3.75
N LEU A 484 -21.83 13.55 -2.69
CA LEU A 484 -20.83 12.48 -2.80
C LEU A 484 -21.46 11.17 -3.25
N THR A 485 -22.61 10.78 -2.69
CA THR A 485 -23.34 9.56 -3.08
C THR A 485 -23.64 9.54 -4.59
N ALA A 486 -24.07 10.67 -5.17
CA ALA A 486 -24.36 10.77 -6.59
C ALA A 486 -23.10 10.70 -7.48
N ASN A 487 -21.93 11.04 -6.94
CA ASN A 487 -20.66 11.11 -7.65
C ASN A 487 -19.71 9.92 -7.35
N LEU A 488 -20.15 8.87 -6.67
CA LEU A 488 -19.28 7.76 -6.23
C LEU A 488 -18.46 7.15 -7.37
N ASP A 489 -19.05 6.91 -8.53
CA ASP A 489 -18.35 6.29 -9.68
C ASP A 489 -17.21 7.17 -10.19
N ALA A 490 -17.42 8.47 -10.24
CA ALA A 490 -16.40 9.43 -10.65
C ALA A 490 -15.29 9.52 -9.61
N GLN A 491 -15.65 9.54 -8.32
CA GLN A 491 -14.68 9.61 -7.23
C GLN A 491 -13.86 8.33 -7.11
N VAL A 492 -14.45 7.15 -7.24
CA VAL A 492 -13.70 5.88 -7.26
C VAL A 492 -12.66 5.88 -8.38
N ARG A 493 -13.05 6.25 -9.61
CA ARG A 493 -12.10 6.33 -10.72
C ARG A 493 -10.97 7.33 -10.47
N ARG A 494 -11.29 8.53 -9.99
CA ARG A 494 -10.29 9.55 -9.62
C ARG A 494 -9.33 9.00 -8.56
N MET A 495 -9.87 8.39 -7.51
CA MET A 495 -9.10 7.92 -6.37
C MET A 495 -8.19 6.73 -6.71
N LEU A 496 -8.59 5.84 -7.61
CA LEU A 496 -7.75 4.74 -8.08
C LEU A 496 -6.58 5.21 -8.95
N GLN A 497 -6.70 6.37 -9.61
CA GLN A 497 -5.63 6.98 -10.39
C GLN A 497 -4.69 7.86 -9.54
N ASP A 498 -5.14 8.29 -8.37
CA ASP A 498 -4.33 9.11 -7.46
C ASP A 498 -3.10 8.32 -6.93
N PRO A 499 -1.91 8.93 -6.81
CA PRO A 499 -0.74 8.27 -6.24
C PRO A 499 -0.97 7.62 -4.87
N ARG A 500 -1.84 8.18 -4.04
CA ARG A 500 -2.20 7.64 -2.72
C ARG A 500 -2.85 6.25 -2.79
N SER A 501 -3.39 5.85 -3.94
CA SER A 501 -3.99 4.51 -4.10
C SER A 501 -2.97 3.37 -4.00
N SER A 502 -1.67 3.63 -4.08
CA SER A 502 -0.62 2.65 -3.76
C SER A 502 -0.73 2.13 -2.32
N GLU A 503 -1.36 2.90 -1.42
CA GLU A 503 -1.62 2.46 -0.05
C GLU A 503 -2.64 1.30 0.01
N LEU A 504 -3.59 1.21 -0.94
CA LEU A 504 -4.46 0.02 -1.05
C LEU A 504 -3.64 -1.24 -1.33
N VAL A 505 -2.62 -1.14 -2.18
CA VAL A 505 -1.73 -2.28 -2.47
C VAL A 505 -0.93 -2.66 -1.23
N ARG A 506 -0.28 -1.71 -0.56
CA ARG A 506 0.58 -1.96 0.60
C ARG A 506 -0.20 -2.44 1.83
N ASN A 507 -1.41 -1.92 2.04
CA ASN A 507 -2.19 -2.23 3.24
C ASN A 507 -3.22 -3.34 3.03
N PHE A 508 -3.84 -3.45 1.85
CA PHE A 508 -4.75 -4.55 1.55
C PHE A 508 -4.01 -5.74 0.93
N ALA A 509 -3.38 -5.56 -0.26
CA ALA A 509 -2.86 -6.70 -1.00
C ALA A 509 -1.72 -7.41 -0.25
N PHE A 510 -0.81 -6.66 0.40
CA PHE A 510 0.30 -7.25 1.14
C PHE A 510 -0.17 -8.05 2.37
N GLN A 511 -1.22 -7.60 3.05
CA GLN A 511 -1.81 -8.32 4.17
C GLN A 511 -2.62 -9.53 3.68
N TRP A 512 -3.48 -9.35 2.68
CA TRP A 512 -4.23 -10.45 2.07
C TRP A 512 -3.31 -11.58 1.61
N LEU A 513 -2.24 -11.25 0.86
CA LEU A 513 -1.27 -12.20 0.34
C LEU A 513 -0.24 -12.68 1.39
N GLN A 514 -0.25 -12.11 2.59
CA GLN A 514 0.67 -12.39 3.71
C GLN A 514 2.15 -12.12 3.38
N ILE A 515 2.45 -11.32 2.35
CA ILE A 515 3.84 -11.07 1.92
C ILE A 515 4.61 -10.16 2.88
N GLN A 516 3.97 -9.49 3.83
CA GLN A 516 4.64 -8.75 4.89
C GLN A 516 5.61 -9.66 5.70
N ARG A 517 5.30 -10.96 5.81
CA ARG A 517 6.17 -11.96 6.46
C ARG A 517 7.56 -12.06 5.80
N LEU A 518 7.69 -11.67 4.52
CA LEU A 518 8.95 -11.65 3.81
C LEU A 518 10.00 -10.73 4.47
N GLN A 519 9.57 -9.68 5.19
CA GLN A 519 10.47 -8.77 5.91
C GLN A 519 11.26 -9.51 7.00
N GLN A 520 10.65 -10.48 7.65
CA GLN A 520 11.22 -11.25 8.76
C GLN A 520 11.71 -12.63 8.32
N PHE A 521 11.41 -13.05 7.09
CA PHE A 521 11.81 -14.35 6.58
C PHE A 521 13.33 -14.40 6.35
N SER A 522 13.99 -15.36 6.99
CA SER A 522 15.44 -15.56 6.88
C SER A 522 15.70 -16.99 6.41
N PRO A 523 15.86 -17.21 5.09
CA PRO A 523 16.25 -18.52 4.58
C PRO A 523 17.68 -18.85 5.02
N ASP A 524 17.98 -20.13 5.07
CA ASP A 524 19.32 -20.63 5.38
C ASP A 524 20.33 -20.04 4.38
N THR A 525 21.38 -19.40 4.89
CA THR A 525 22.35 -18.67 4.06
C THR A 525 23.35 -19.58 3.34
N GLU A 526 23.57 -20.81 3.85
CA GLU A 526 24.42 -21.79 3.18
C GLU A 526 23.68 -22.44 2.02
N MET A 527 22.39 -22.74 2.20
CA MET A 527 21.53 -23.32 1.15
C MET A 527 21.11 -22.28 0.11
N PHE A 528 20.91 -21.03 0.52
CA PHE A 528 20.38 -19.96 -0.36
C PHE A 528 21.26 -18.71 -0.34
N PRO A 529 22.54 -18.79 -0.73
CA PRO A 529 23.50 -17.69 -0.62
C PRO A 529 23.16 -16.47 -1.50
N THR A 530 22.27 -16.63 -2.47
CA THR A 530 21.83 -15.53 -3.35
C THR A 530 20.74 -14.65 -2.71
N PHE A 531 20.11 -15.11 -1.62
CA PHE A 531 19.08 -14.34 -0.95
C PHE A 531 19.72 -13.23 -0.08
N ASN A 532 19.35 -11.98 -0.35
CA ASN A 532 19.84 -10.81 0.36
C ASN A 532 18.76 -9.71 0.38
N ASN A 533 19.03 -8.60 1.08
CA ASN A 533 18.07 -7.51 1.21
C ASN A 533 17.69 -6.87 -0.14
N ARG A 534 18.60 -6.83 -1.12
CA ARG A 534 18.31 -6.29 -2.45
C ARG A 534 17.32 -7.17 -3.21
N LEU A 535 17.49 -8.49 -3.17
CA LEU A 535 16.56 -9.45 -3.75
C LEU A 535 15.21 -9.43 -3.03
N ARG A 536 15.22 -9.40 -1.68
CA ARG A 536 14.00 -9.26 -0.87
C ARG A 536 13.20 -8.01 -1.26
N ALA A 537 13.85 -6.86 -1.36
CA ALA A 537 13.21 -5.62 -1.79
C ALA A 537 12.65 -5.72 -3.22
N ALA A 538 13.38 -6.39 -4.12
CA ALA A 538 12.90 -6.61 -5.48
C ALA A 538 11.65 -7.50 -5.54
N MET A 539 11.56 -8.55 -4.72
CA MET A 539 10.37 -9.41 -4.61
C MET A 539 9.15 -8.62 -4.12
N PHE A 540 9.31 -7.74 -3.11
CA PHE A 540 8.24 -6.85 -2.69
C PHE A 540 7.77 -5.92 -3.81
N LYS A 541 8.72 -5.30 -4.49
CA LYS A 541 8.42 -4.30 -5.52
C LYS A 541 7.78 -4.93 -6.76
N GLU A 542 8.14 -6.16 -7.12
CA GLU A 542 7.45 -6.92 -8.17
C GLU A 542 5.95 -7.02 -7.88
N THR A 543 5.60 -7.52 -6.68
CA THR A 543 4.20 -7.72 -6.31
C THR A 543 3.44 -6.40 -6.22
N GLU A 544 4.09 -5.34 -5.68
CA GLU A 544 3.52 -4.00 -5.64
C GLU A 544 3.15 -3.50 -7.04
N LEU A 545 4.14 -3.46 -7.95
CA LEU A 545 3.96 -2.96 -9.31
C LEU A 545 2.98 -3.81 -10.13
N PHE A 546 3.00 -5.11 -9.93
CA PHE A 546 2.08 -6.03 -10.60
C PHE A 546 0.64 -5.76 -10.18
N PHE A 547 0.36 -5.66 -8.88
CA PHE A 547 -0.98 -5.35 -8.40
C PHE A 547 -1.40 -3.92 -8.79
N GLU A 548 -0.50 -2.93 -8.68
CA GLU A 548 -0.75 -1.57 -9.14
C GLU A 548 -1.11 -1.51 -10.62
N SER A 549 -0.48 -2.32 -11.47
CA SER A 549 -0.80 -2.36 -12.90
C SER A 549 -2.22 -2.86 -13.16
N VAL A 550 -2.66 -3.90 -12.44
CA VAL A 550 -4.04 -4.39 -12.55
C VAL A 550 -5.04 -3.31 -12.11
N MET A 551 -4.74 -2.61 -11.02
CA MET A 551 -5.61 -1.57 -10.47
C MET A 551 -5.65 -0.32 -11.35
N ARG A 552 -4.49 0.26 -11.71
CA ARG A 552 -4.39 1.55 -12.41
C ARG A 552 -4.74 1.47 -13.89
N GLU A 553 -4.42 0.36 -14.54
CA GLU A 553 -4.79 0.11 -15.95
C GLU A 553 -6.21 -0.45 -16.08
N ASP A 554 -6.91 -0.57 -14.96
CA ASP A 554 -8.27 -1.15 -14.89
C ASP A 554 -8.38 -2.49 -15.61
N ARG A 555 -7.42 -3.37 -15.35
CA ARG A 555 -7.36 -4.71 -15.96
C ARG A 555 -8.37 -5.66 -15.29
N SER A 556 -8.47 -6.84 -15.88
CA SER A 556 -9.21 -7.92 -15.24
C SER A 556 -8.53 -8.36 -13.94
N ILE A 557 -9.30 -8.54 -12.85
CA ILE A 557 -8.77 -9.14 -11.62
C ILE A 557 -8.25 -10.56 -11.83
N LEU A 558 -8.69 -11.23 -12.90
CA LEU A 558 -8.21 -12.57 -13.26
C LEU A 558 -6.73 -12.56 -13.70
N ASP A 559 -6.19 -11.42 -14.11
CA ASP A 559 -4.76 -11.25 -14.38
C ASP A 559 -3.92 -11.54 -13.12
N LEU A 560 -4.49 -11.38 -11.92
CA LEU A 560 -3.83 -11.76 -10.66
C LEU A 560 -3.56 -13.25 -10.57
N LEU A 561 -4.36 -14.10 -11.23
CA LEU A 561 -4.16 -15.55 -11.26
C LEU A 561 -3.16 -15.96 -12.32
N ASP A 562 -3.30 -15.43 -13.54
CA ASP A 562 -2.47 -15.84 -14.67
C ASP A 562 -2.31 -14.69 -15.68
N ALA A 563 -1.29 -13.87 -15.47
CA ALA A 563 -0.87 -12.84 -16.41
C ALA A 563 0.37 -13.30 -17.18
N ASP A 564 0.46 -12.91 -18.42
CA ASP A 564 1.61 -13.16 -19.29
C ASP A 564 2.73 -12.12 -19.15
N TYR A 565 2.72 -11.36 -18.06
CA TYR A 565 3.71 -10.33 -17.75
C TYR A 565 3.97 -10.22 -16.23
N THR A 566 5.11 -9.62 -15.90
CA THR A 566 5.45 -9.16 -14.56
C THR A 566 6.37 -7.94 -14.63
N PHE A 567 6.87 -7.47 -13.48
CA PHE A 567 7.83 -6.36 -13.39
C PHE A 567 9.14 -6.86 -12.79
N LEU A 568 10.23 -6.69 -13.51
CA LEU A 568 11.54 -7.17 -13.09
C LEU A 568 12.59 -6.07 -13.15
N ASN A 569 13.53 -6.15 -12.21
CA ASN A 569 14.83 -5.49 -12.28
C ASN A 569 15.94 -6.53 -12.46
N ALA A 570 17.19 -6.10 -12.65
CA ALA A 570 18.30 -7.03 -12.93
C ALA A 570 18.48 -8.14 -11.87
N PRO A 571 18.46 -7.87 -10.55
CA PRO A 571 18.57 -8.92 -9.53
C PRO A 571 17.48 -9.98 -9.64
N LEU A 572 16.23 -9.57 -9.84
CA LEU A 572 15.08 -10.48 -9.87
C LEU A 572 15.01 -11.26 -11.19
N ALA A 573 15.34 -10.62 -12.32
CA ALA A 573 15.41 -11.28 -13.62
C ALA A 573 16.47 -12.40 -13.65
N LYS A 574 17.63 -12.13 -13.02
CA LYS A 574 18.67 -13.15 -12.82
C LYS A 574 18.18 -14.27 -11.91
N HIS A 575 17.53 -13.92 -10.79
CA HIS A 575 16.99 -14.89 -9.85
C HIS A 575 15.95 -15.82 -10.48
N TYR A 576 15.15 -15.32 -11.39
CA TYR A 576 14.16 -16.10 -12.14
C TYR A 576 14.77 -16.95 -13.30
N GLY A 577 16.06 -16.78 -13.58
CA GLY A 577 16.70 -17.39 -14.75
C GLY A 577 16.15 -16.86 -16.07
N ILE A 578 15.66 -15.61 -16.07
CA ILE A 578 15.14 -14.92 -17.26
C ILE A 578 16.22 -14.12 -17.94
N ALA A 579 17.19 -13.61 -17.16
CA ALA A 579 18.36 -12.91 -17.68
C ALA A 579 19.67 -13.49 -17.12
N ASP A 580 20.76 -13.37 -17.90
CA ASP A 580 22.11 -13.71 -17.47
C ASP A 580 22.73 -12.61 -16.57
N THR A 581 23.99 -12.79 -16.19
CA THR A 581 24.73 -11.82 -15.35
C THR A 581 24.96 -10.48 -16.05
N ASN A 582 24.85 -10.42 -17.38
CA ASN A 582 25.02 -9.23 -18.20
C ASN A 582 23.68 -8.56 -18.53
N GLY A 583 22.57 -9.13 -18.02
CA GLY A 583 21.20 -8.67 -18.27
C GLY A 583 20.62 -9.14 -19.60
N ASN A 584 21.30 -10.01 -20.34
CA ASN A 584 20.77 -10.56 -21.59
C ASN A 584 19.72 -11.65 -21.30
N TRP A 585 18.70 -11.73 -22.15
CA TRP A 585 17.64 -12.70 -22.02
C TRP A 585 18.12 -14.14 -22.17
N ILE A 586 17.66 -15.05 -21.29
CA ILE A 586 17.94 -16.50 -21.33
C ILE A 586 16.66 -17.24 -21.75
N GLY A 587 16.85 -18.23 -22.62
CA GLY A 587 15.81 -19.21 -22.98
C GLY A 587 14.69 -18.65 -23.84
N GLN A 588 14.12 -19.52 -24.67
CA GLN A 588 13.07 -19.32 -25.67
C GLN A 588 13.20 -18.05 -26.52
N LYS A 589 13.28 -18.19 -27.82
CA LYS A 589 13.08 -17.05 -28.74
C LYS A 589 11.61 -16.63 -28.59
N PRO A 590 11.30 -15.50 -27.98
CA PRO A 590 9.93 -15.02 -28.02
C PRO A 590 9.67 -14.51 -29.41
N GLU A 591 8.50 -14.81 -29.93
CA GLU A 591 7.97 -14.17 -31.15
C GLU A 591 7.59 -12.70 -30.90
N ALA A 592 7.62 -12.26 -29.65
CA ALA A 592 7.38 -10.87 -29.25
C ALA A 592 8.71 -10.07 -29.18
N PRO A 593 8.71 -8.77 -29.51
CA PRO A 593 9.89 -7.92 -29.41
C PRO A 593 10.40 -7.94 -27.95
N GLN A 594 11.62 -8.43 -27.78
CA GLN A 594 12.32 -8.35 -26.50
C GLN A 594 12.70 -6.89 -26.30
N GLY A 595 12.31 -6.34 -25.15
CA GLY A 595 12.84 -5.04 -24.73
C GLY A 595 14.35 -5.06 -24.51
N ASP A 596 14.90 -3.92 -24.17
CA ASP A 596 16.32 -3.77 -23.86
C ASP A 596 16.75 -4.72 -22.72
N PRO A 597 18.03 -5.11 -22.64
CA PRO A 597 18.56 -5.93 -21.56
C PRO A 597 18.30 -5.31 -20.19
N ILE A 598 17.90 -6.15 -19.21
CA ILE A 598 17.63 -5.68 -17.83
C ILE A 598 18.96 -5.53 -17.09
N LYS A 599 19.56 -4.34 -17.14
CA LYS A 599 20.88 -4.05 -16.56
C LYS A 599 20.85 -3.20 -15.30
N SER A 600 19.72 -2.56 -14.99
CA SER A 600 19.60 -1.62 -13.88
C SER A 600 18.74 -2.17 -12.73
N ASP A 601 18.69 -1.43 -11.63
CA ASP A 601 17.77 -1.65 -10.52
C ASP A 601 16.35 -1.13 -10.81
N ASP A 602 16.17 -0.41 -11.93
CA ASP A 602 14.87 0.07 -12.35
C ASP A 602 14.01 -1.08 -12.84
N PHE A 603 12.75 -1.07 -12.40
CA PHE A 603 11.79 -2.09 -12.81
C PHE A 603 11.21 -1.78 -14.18
N GLN A 604 11.11 -2.80 -14.99
CA GLN A 604 10.43 -2.73 -16.29
C GLN A 604 9.43 -3.88 -16.43
N ARG A 605 8.36 -3.65 -17.19
CA ARG A 605 7.39 -4.70 -17.52
C ARG A 605 8.04 -5.70 -18.48
N VAL A 606 7.92 -6.97 -18.17
CA VAL A 606 8.54 -8.08 -18.89
C VAL A 606 7.47 -9.10 -19.28
N SER A 607 7.46 -9.53 -20.53
CA SER A 607 6.60 -10.62 -20.99
C SER A 607 7.07 -11.97 -20.42
N LEU A 608 6.12 -12.75 -19.94
CA LEU A 608 6.31 -14.11 -19.45
C LEU A 608 5.69 -15.15 -20.39
N GLN A 609 5.27 -14.73 -21.58
CA GLN A 609 4.66 -15.62 -22.58
C GLN A 609 5.54 -16.83 -22.88
N GLY A 610 4.97 -18.03 -22.86
CA GLY A 610 5.70 -19.28 -23.05
C GLY A 610 6.58 -19.72 -21.87
N ARG A 611 6.50 -19.06 -20.72
CA ARG A 611 7.19 -19.42 -19.48
C ARG A 611 6.22 -20.07 -18.48
N SER A 612 6.74 -20.89 -17.57
CA SER A 612 5.95 -21.52 -16.50
C SER A 612 5.51 -20.51 -15.41
N ARG A 613 6.03 -19.29 -15.44
CA ARG A 613 5.67 -18.21 -14.50
C ARG A 613 4.52 -17.37 -15.08
N GLY A 614 3.75 -16.75 -14.17
CA GLY A 614 2.66 -15.82 -14.47
C GLY A 614 1.72 -15.68 -13.28
N GLY A 615 1.17 -14.48 -13.07
CA GLY A 615 0.30 -14.19 -11.96
C GLY A 615 0.98 -14.29 -10.58
N LEU A 616 0.18 -14.12 -9.51
CA LEU A 616 0.67 -14.13 -8.12
C LEU A 616 1.26 -15.47 -7.69
N LEU A 617 0.68 -16.59 -8.13
CA LEU A 617 1.03 -17.93 -7.68
C LEU A 617 2.51 -18.30 -7.85
N THR A 618 3.18 -17.68 -8.80
CA THR A 618 4.58 -18.00 -9.13
C THR A 618 5.54 -16.85 -8.84
N GLN A 619 5.09 -15.77 -8.19
CA GLN A 619 5.99 -14.72 -7.71
C GLN A 619 6.86 -15.21 -6.56
N ALA A 620 8.12 -14.84 -6.56
CA ALA A 620 9.07 -15.27 -5.53
C ALA A 620 8.67 -14.80 -4.13
N SER A 621 8.03 -13.67 -3.98
CA SER A 621 7.46 -13.17 -2.72
C SER A 621 6.51 -14.19 -2.08
N ILE A 622 5.54 -14.70 -2.86
CA ILE A 622 4.54 -15.69 -2.42
C ILE A 622 5.19 -17.03 -2.13
N LEU A 623 6.03 -17.51 -3.03
CA LEU A 623 6.70 -18.80 -2.90
C LEU A 623 7.63 -18.85 -1.67
N THR A 624 8.25 -17.72 -1.34
CA THR A 624 9.14 -17.60 -0.17
C THR A 624 8.35 -17.60 1.13
N VAL A 625 7.31 -16.77 1.27
CA VAL A 625 6.52 -16.71 2.53
C VAL A 625 5.72 -17.97 2.80
N THR A 626 5.55 -18.83 1.81
CA THR A 626 4.88 -20.13 1.90
C THR A 626 5.85 -21.32 2.01
N SER A 627 7.11 -21.05 2.31
CA SER A 627 8.17 -22.04 2.52
C SER A 627 8.67 -22.02 3.98
N ASN A 628 9.53 -22.97 4.32
CA ASN A 628 10.36 -22.98 5.53
C ASN A 628 11.75 -22.41 5.21
N PRO A 629 12.55 -21.99 6.20
CA PRO A 629 13.88 -21.44 5.96
C PRO A 629 14.83 -22.36 5.18
N THR A 630 14.76 -23.67 5.41
CA THR A 630 15.65 -24.69 4.82
C THR A 630 15.05 -25.45 3.65
N ARG A 631 13.71 -25.48 3.51
CA ARG A 631 13.02 -26.28 2.50
C ARG A 631 11.68 -25.69 2.09
N THR A 632 11.15 -26.14 0.98
CA THR A 632 9.77 -25.88 0.55
C THR A 632 8.75 -26.55 1.48
N SER A 633 7.52 -26.11 1.42
CA SER A 633 6.41 -26.69 2.16
C SER A 633 5.16 -26.81 1.30
N PRO A 634 4.91 -27.98 0.67
CA PRO A 634 3.68 -28.21 -0.06
C PRO A 634 2.42 -27.91 0.75
N VAL A 635 2.42 -28.27 2.06
CA VAL A 635 1.30 -27.98 2.96
C VAL A 635 1.02 -26.48 3.08
N LYS A 636 2.06 -25.66 3.34
CA LYS A 636 1.90 -24.19 3.46
C LYS A 636 1.46 -23.59 2.12
N ARG A 637 2.03 -24.01 0.99
CA ARG A 637 1.66 -23.55 -0.35
C ARG A 637 0.21 -23.92 -0.70
N GLY A 638 -0.16 -25.19 -0.48
CA GLY A 638 -1.52 -25.66 -0.72
C GLY A 638 -2.56 -24.96 0.16
N ARG A 639 -2.28 -24.83 1.46
CA ARG A 639 -3.13 -24.08 2.40
C ARG A 639 -3.30 -22.63 1.96
N TRP A 640 -2.22 -21.96 1.57
CA TRP A 640 -2.25 -20.56 1.14
C TRP A 640 -3.15 -20.37 -0.09
N VAL A 641 -3.05 -21.27 -1.10
CA VAL A 641 -3.91 -21.21 -2.28
C VAL A 641 -5.38 -21.39 -1.90
N LEU A 642 -5.70 -22.40 -1.08
CA LEU A 642 -7.06 -22.65 -0.62
C LEU A 642 -7.62 -21.46 0.16
N GLU A 643 -6.82 -20.87 1.05
CA GLU A 643 -7.28 -19.82 1.96
C GLU A 643 -7.31 -18.42 1.30
N GLN A 644 -6.26 -18.08 0.53
CA GLN A 644 -6.11 -16.70 0.01
C GLN A 644 -6.64 -16.55 -1.42
N ILE A 645 -6.67 -17.62 -2.21
CA ILE A 645 -7.12 -17.56 -3.61
C ILE A 645 -8.53 -18.11 -3.77
N LEU A 646 -8.80 -19.28 -3.15
CA LEU A 646 -10.09 -19.96 -3.32
C LEU A 646 -11.11 -19.69 -2.21
N GLY A 647 -10.71 -19.09 -1.07
CA GLY A 647 -11.61 -18.80 0.05
C GLY A 647 -12.11 -20.03 0.79
N GLU A 648 -11.41 -21.16 0.67
CA GLU A 648 -11.74 -22.44 1.31
C GLU A 648 -10.67 -22.87 2.33
N PRO A 649 -10.51 -22.16 3.46
CA PRO A 649 -9.51 -22.51 4.44
C PRO A 649 -9.73 -23.94 4.95
N PRO A 650 -8.69 -24.78 4.98
CA PRO A 650 -8.78 -26.09 5.63
C PRO A 650 -9.05 -25.90 7.14
N PRO A 651 -9.65 -26.88 7.81
CA PRO A 651 -9.82 -26.83 9.26
C PRO A 651 -8.46 -26.71 9.96
N PRO A 652 -8.41 -26.10 11.15
CA PRO A 652 -7.18 -26.07 11.94
C PRO A 652 -6.73 -27.49 12.26
N PRO A 653 -5.41 -27.75 12.29
CA PRO A 653 -4.91 -29.07 12.65
C PRO A 653 -5.35 -29.44 14.07
N PRO A 654 -5.58 -30.74 14.36
CA PRO A 654 -5.80 -31.21 15.72
C PRO A 654 -4.62 -30.81 16.66
N PRO A 655 -4.86 -30.53 17.93
CA PRO A 655 -3.84 -30.01 18.85
C PRO A 655 -2.63 -30.93 19.06
N ASP A 656 -2.75 -32.21 18.77
CA ASP A 656 -1.72 -33.25 19.02
C ASP A 656 -0.95 -33.70 17.75
N VAL A 657 -1.06 -32.96 16.64
CA VAL A 657 -0.34 -33.30 15.40
C VAL A 657 1.10 -32.80 15.50
N PRO A 658 2.11 -33.70 15.53
CA PRO A 658 3.51 -33.27 15.51
C PRO A 658 3.83 -32.58 14.18
N GLU A 659 4.57 -31.49 14.26
CA GLU A 659 5.14 -30.86 13.05
C GLU A 659 6.12 -31.85 12.41
N LEU A 660 6.18 -31.83 11.06
CA LEU A 660 7.23 -32.53 10.32
C LEU A 660 8.57 -31.96 10.76
N ALA A 661 9.48 -32.88 11.23
CA ALA A 661 10.81 -32.49 11.69
C ALA A 661 11.51 -31.61 10.64
N GLU A 662 12.07 -30.49 11.08
CA GLU A 662 12.78 -29.53 10.21
C GLU A 662 14.15 -30.08 9.77
N ASP A 663 14.74 -31.03 10.50
CA ASP A 663 16.08 -31.56 10.23
C ASP A 663 16.05 -32.70 9.22
N GLU A 664 16.67 -32.46 8.04
CA GLU A 664 16.86 -33.48 6.99
C GLU A 664 17.62 -34.74 7.50
N LYS A 665 18.40 -34.63 8.57
CA LYS A 665 19.25 -35.72 9.09
C LYS A 665 18.51 -36.80 9.88
N SER A 666 17.28 -36.58 10.28
CA SER A 666 16.51 -37.51 11.12
C SER A 666 15.52 -38.41 10.38
N ILE A 667 15.38 -38.29 9.04
CA ILE A 667 14.37 -39.03 8.30
C ILE A 667 15.01 -39.90 7.22
N SER A 668 14.69 -41.20 7.25
CA SER A 668 15.04 -42.21 6.25
C SER A 668 14.75 -41.77 4.82
N GLY A 669 15.72 -41.99 3.92
CA GLY A 669 15.79 -41.57 2.51
C GLY A 669 14.49 -41.56 1.69
N GLY A 670 14.46 -40.68 0.69
CA GLY A 670 13.35 -40.51 -0.27
C GLY A 670 13.08 -39.05 -0.57
N SER A 671 12.33 -38.80 -1.67
CA SER A 671 11.92 -37.46 -2.06
C SER A 671 10.97 -36.83 -1.03
N LEU A 672 10.85 -35.49 -1.02
CA LEU A 672 9.89 -34.78 -0.16
C LEU A 672 8.46 -35.35 -0.32
N ARG A 673 8.04 -35.64 -1.56
CA ARG A 673 6.74 -36.28 -1.87
C ARG A 673 6.60 -37.62 -1.17
N GLN A 674 7.57 -38.53 -1.27
CA GLN A 674 7.53 -39.85 -0.63
C GLN A 674 7.43 -39.77 0.88
N ARG A 675 8.17 -38.84 1.51
CA ARG A 675 8.10 -38.58 2.93
C ARG A 675 6.72 -38.11 3.38
N MET A 676 6.11 -37.19 2.63
CA MET A 676 4.77 -36.69 2.93
C MET A 676 3.68 -37.74 2.70
N GLU A 677 3.80 -38.57 1.68
CA GLU A 677 2.89 -39.69 1.43
C GLU A 677 2.95 -40.75 2.55
N GLN A 678 4.11 -40.95 3.14
CA GLN A 678 4.24 -41.83 4.31
C GLN A 678 3.55 -41.21 5.54
N HIS A 679 3.68 -39.92 5.77
CA HIS A 679 2.99 -39.20 6.86
C HIS A 679 1.46 -39.26 6.70
N ARG A 680 0.92 -39.16 5.47
CA ARG A 680 -0.52 -39.28 5.15
C ARG A 680 -1.15 -40.64 5.41
N LYS A 681 -0.38 -41.70 5.71
CA LYS A 681 -0.95 -43.01 6.08
C LYS A 681 -1.77 -42.97 7.35
N ASN A 682 -1.61 -41.92 8.17
CA ASN A 682 -2.47 -41.71 9.33
C ASN A 682 -3.83 -41.15 8.86
N PRO A 683 -4.96 -41.85 9.08
CA PRO A 683 -6.29 -41.43 8.64
C PRO A 683 -6.70 -40.05 9.12
N SER A 684 -6.29 -39.61 10.32
CA SER A 684 -6.61 -38.30 10.88
C SER A 684 -5.93 -37.14 10.14
N CYS A 685 -4.83 -37.40 9.41
CA CYS A 685 -4.09 -36.43 8.62
C CYS A 685 -4.53 -36.44 7.14
N ALA A 686 -4.99 -37.61 6.65
CA ALA A 686 -5.23 -37.88 5.25
C ALA A 686 -6.22 -36.91 4.60
N ASN A 687 -7.34 -36.59 5.24
CA ASN A 687 -8.42 -35.76 4.68
C ASN A 687 -7.98 -34.32 4.40
N CYS A 688 -7.25 -33.68 5.33
CA CYS A 688 -6.73 -32.32 5.13
C CYS A 688 -5.63 -32.30 4.07
N HIS A 689 -4.69 -33.28 4.17
CA HIS A 689 -3.55 -33.36 3.25
C HIS A 689 -3.97 -33.70 1.81
N ALA A 690 -5.03 -34.49 1.60
CA ALA A 690 -5.55 -34.80 0.27
C ALA A 690 -5.98 -33.54 -0.53
N ARG A 691 -6.39 -32.49 0.18
CA ARG A 691 -6.78 -31.20 -0.46
C ARG A 691 -5.59 -30.24 -0.64
N MET A 692 -4.65 -30.21 0.32
CA MET A 692 -3.54 -29.25 0.32
C MET A 692 -2.33 -29.72 -0.48
N ASP A 693 -1.92 -30.97 -0.30
CA ASP A 693 -0.66 -31.47 -0.84
C ASP A 693 -0.58 -31.47 -2.37
N PRO A 694 -1.62 -31.88 -3.12
CA PRO A 694 -1.56 -31.84 -4.58
C PRO A 694 -1.29 -30.42 -5.09
N ILE A 695 -1.97 -29.41 -4.52
CA ILE A 695 -1.79 -27.99 -4.84
C ILE A 695 -0.34 -27.55 -4.56
N GLY A 696 0.20 -27.96 -3.41
CA GLY A 696 1.56 -27.63 -3.02
C GLY A 696 2.60 -28.30 -3.92
N PHE A 697 2.40 -29.57 -4.31
CA PHE A 697 3.30 -30.27 -5.21
C PHE A 697 3.36 -29.64 -6.60
N ALA A 698 2.26 -29.07 -7.10
CA ALA A 698 2.24 -28.30 -8.35
C ALA A 698 3.29 -27.17 -8.39
N LEU A 699 3.68 -26.65 -7.24
CA LEU A 699 4.61 -25.52 -7.09
C LEU A 699 6.02 -25.95 -6.66
N GLU A 700 6.34 -27.25 -6.54
CA GLU A 700 7.65 -27.75 -6.09
C GLU A 700 8.79 -27.48 -7.08
N ASN A 701 8.48 -27.22 -8.34
CA ASN A 701 9.47 -26.72 -9.30
C ASN A 701 10.04 -25.34 -8.92
N TYR A 702 9.54 -24.71 -7.88
CA TYR A 702 10.09 -23.49 -7.32
C TYR A 702 10.64 -23.76 -5.91
N ASN A 703 11.92 -23.45 -5.69
CA ASN A 703 12.58 -23.65 -4.40
C ASN A 703 12.06 -22.70 -3.31
N THR A 704 12.67 -22.73 -2.12
CA THR A 704 12.32 -21.92 -0.94
C THR A 704 12.28 -20.42 -1.22
N ILE A 705 13.17 -19.92 -2.06
CA ILE A 705 13.25 -18.49 -2.43
C ILE A 705 12.65 -18.19 -3.80
N GLY A 706 11.86 -19.14 -4.35
CA GLY A 706 11.11 -18.92 -5.59
C GLY A 706 11.91 -19.10 -6.88
N ALA A 707 13.16 -19.55 -6.86
CA ALA A 707 13.91 -19.89 -8.06
C ALA A 707 13.42 -21.22 -8.65
N PHE A 708 13.40 -21.32 -9.98
CA PHE A 708 12.97 -22.54 -10.66
C PHE A 708 14.00 -23.66 -10.51
N ARG A 709 13.52 -24.89 -10.29
CA ARG A 709 14.33 -26.11 -10.17
C ARG A 709 13.60 -27.33 -10.74
N THR A 710 14.34 -28.33 -11.21
CA THR A 710 13.80 -29.64 -11.63
C THR A 710 14.14 -30.76 -10.66
N LYS A 711 15.10 -30.53 -9.75
CA LYS A 711 15.56 -31.49 -8.73
C LYS A 711 15.51 -30.89 -7.34
N ASP A 712 15.34 -31.76 -6.35
CA ASP A 712 15.49 -31.46 -4.93
C ASP A 712 16.55 -32.42 -4.36
N GLY A 713 17.78 -31.91 -4.19
CA GLY A 713 18.95 -32.77 -3.98
C GLY A 713 19.17 -33.70 -5.16
N GLU A 714 19.20 -34.99 -4.91
CA GLU A 714 19.36 -36.04 -5.94
C GLU A 714 18.06 -36.46 -6.63
N PHE A 715 16.90 -36.06 -6.08
CA PHE A 715 15.59 -36.52 -6.54
C PHE A 715 15.02 -35.63 -7.63
N GLU A 716 14.52 -36.20 -8.70
CA GLU A 716 13.69 -35.48 -9.67
C GLU A 716 12.38 -35.05 -9.03
N ILE A 717 11.93 -33.82 -9.33
CA ILE A 717 10.67 -33.29 -8.82
C ILE A 717 9.53 -33.80 -9.68
N ASP A 718 8.56 -34.44 -9.02
CA ASP A 718 7.26 -34.76 -9.61
C ASP A 718 6.21 -33.74 -9.16
N PRO A 719 5.82 -32.75 -10.01
CA PRO A 719 4.84 -31.74 -9.68
C PRO A 719 3.39 -32.16 -9.99
N ALA A 720 3.16 -33.38 -10.46
CA ALA A 720 1.83 -33.87 -10.81
C ALA A 720 0.91 -33.94 -9.58
N GLY A 721 -0.37 -33.73 -9.77
CA GLY A 721 -1.35 -33.83 -8.70
C GLY A 721 -2.76 -34.12 -9.21
N GLU A 722 -3.65 -34.36 -8.26
CA GLU A 722 -5.06 -34.63 -8.52
C GLU A 722 -5.90 -33.90 -7.46
N PHE A 723 -6.85 -33.09 -7.88
CA PHE A 723 -7.80 -32.45 -6.98
C PHE A 723 -8.80 -33.46 -6.43
N ALA A 724 -9.54 -33.07 -5.38
CA ALA A 724 -10.52 -33.91 -4.73
C ALA A 724 -11.69 -34.33 -5.64
N ASP A 725 -11.94 -33.59 -6.73
CA ASP A 725 -12.94 -33.92 -7.76
C ASP A 725 -12.39 -34.86 -8.86
N GLY A 726 -11.14 -35.34 -8.74
CA GLY A 726 -10.49 -36.21 -9.71
C GLY A 726 -9.80 -35.49 -10.88
N THR A 727 -9.82 -34.14 -10.92
CA THR A 727 -9.13 -33.37 -11.96
C THR A 727 -7.62 -33.43 -11.76
N LYS A 728 -6.90 -33.88 -12.82
CA LYS A 728 -5.45 -34.10 -12.81
C LYS A 728 -4.70 -32.95 -13.47
N PHE A 729 -3.44 -32.77 -13.07
CA PHE A 729 -2.49 -31.85 -13.68
C PHE A 729 -1.06 -32.41 -13.58
N THR A 730 -0.19 -32.02 -14.47
CA THR A 730 1.18 -32.56 -14.60
C THR A 730 2.25 -31.54 -14.16
N GLY A 731 1.87 -30.31 -13.86
CA GLY A 731 2.84 -29.31 -13.42
C GLY A 731 2.26 -27.91 -13.23
N PRO A 732 3.13 -26.90 -12.97
CA PRO A 732 2.72 -25.54 -12.61
C PRO A 732 1.83 -24.85 -13.66
N ALA A 733 2.06 -25.10 -14.97
CA ALA A 733 1.31 -24.45 -16.03
C ALA A 733 -0.15 -24.94 -16.06
N GLU A 734 -0.35 -26.27 -16.04
CA GLU A 734 -1.71 -26.85 -16.01
C GLU A 734 -2.42 -26.51 -14.69
N PHE A 735 -1.69 -26.56 -13.58
CA PHE A 735 -2.23 -26.15 -12.29
C PHE A 735 -2.73 -24.69 -12.32
N LYS A 736 -1.95 -23.75 -12.87
CA LYS A 736 -2.40 -22.36 -13.02
C LYS A 736 -3.66 -22.24 -13.88
N ALA A 737 -3.71 -22.97 -15.00
CA ALA A 737 -4.89 -22.96 -15.86
C ALA A 737 -6.14 -23.49 -15.13
N LEU A 738 -6.00 -24.52 -14.29
CA LEU A 738 -7.09 -25.03 -13.45
C LEU A 738 -7.52 -24.01 -12.40
N ILE A 739 -6.61 -23.37 -11.71
CA ILE A 739 -6.95 -22.28 -10.76
C ILE A 739 -7.63 -21.11 -11.49
N SER A 740 -7.14 -20.75 -12.67
CA SER A 740 -7.73 -19.69 -13.51
C SER A 740 -9.12 -20.04 -14.03
N SER A 741 -9.48 -21.32 -14.11
CA SER A 741 -10.85 -21.73 -14.43
C SER A 741 -11.85 -21.52 -13.28
N GLN A 742 -11.37 -21.37 -12.03
CA GLN A 742 -12.17 -21.15 -10.83
C GLN A 742 -12.53 -19.66 -10.66
N GLN A 743 -12.92 -18.98 -11.74
CA GLN A 743 -13.12 -17.52 -11.81
C GLN A 743 -14.12 -17.00 -10.78
N GLU A 744 -15.26 -17.66 -10.62
CA GLU A 744 -16.31 -17.26 -9.68
C GLU A 744 -15.80 -17.36 -8.25
N GLN A 745 -15.12 -18.46 -7.91
CA GLN A 745 -14.64 -18.72 -6.58
C GLN A 745 -13.55 -17.73 -6.19
N PHE A 746 -12.61 -17.45 -7.08
CA PHE A 746 -11.60 -16.41 -6.90
C PHE A 746 -12.23 -15.03 -6.73
N THR A 747 -13.18 -14.66 -7.61
CA THR A 747 -13.87 -13.36 -7.54
C THR A 747 -14.60 -13.21 -6.21
N ARG A 748 -15.24 -14.27 -5.72
CA ARG A 748 -15.89 -14.31 -4.41
C ARG A 748 -14.88 -14.11 -3.28
N CYS A 749 -13.79 -14.86 -3.28
CA CYS A 749 -12.74 -14.75 -2.27
C CYS A 749 -12.16 -13.31 -2.22
N LEU A 750 -11.77 -12.76 -3.36
CA LEU A 750 -11.25 -11.39 -3.45
C LEU A 750 -12.28 -10.35 -2.99
N THR A 751 -13.55 -10.52 -3.37
CA THR A 751 -14.64 -9.63 -2.93
C THR A 751 -14.81 -9.68 -1.41
N GLU A 752 -14.82 -10.86 -0.81
CA GLU A 752 -14.94 -11.03 0.65
C GLU A 752 -13.75 -10.42 1.39
N LYS A 753 -12.52 -10.67 0.95
CA LYS A 753 -11.31 -10.07 1.53
C LYS A 753 -11.35 -8.54 1.44
N LEU A 754 -11.75 -8.00 0.29
CA LEU A 754 -11.82 -6.56 0.07
C LEU A 754 -12.95 -5.92 0.90
N LEU A 755 -14.10 -6.58 1.06
CA LEU A 755 -15.18 -6.14 1.95
C LEU A 755 -14.74 -6.13 3.42
N ILE A 756 -14.07 -7.17 3.91
CA ILE A 756 -13.52 -7.22 5.28
C ILE A 756 -12.63 -6.01 5.52
N TYR A 757 -11.70 -5.75 4.61
CA TYR A 757 -10.77 -4.63 4.71
C TYR A 757 -11.50 -3.27 4.66
N ALA A 758 -12.41 -3.08 3.71
CA ALA A 758 -13.14 -1.83 3.53
C ALA A 758 -14.05 -1.48 4.72
N LEU A 759 -14.72 -2.50 5.29
CA LEU A 759 -15.62 -2.35 6.43
C LEU A 759 -14.88 -2.32 7.78
N GLY A 760 -13.67 -2.84 7.85
CA GLY A 760 -12.89 -2.97 9.10
C GLY A 760 -13.53 -3.93 10.11
N ARG A 761 -14.24 -4.96 9.63
CA ARG A 761 -14.88 -6.02 10.42
C ARG A 761 -14.95 -7.33 9.66
N GLY A 762 -15.13 -8.44 10.39
CA GLY A 762 -15.46 -9.71 9.77
C GLY A 762 -16.81 -9.66 9.04
N LEU A 763 -16.98 -10.52 8.04
CA LEU A 763 -18.26 -10.69 7.36
C LEU A 763 -19.17 -11.61 8.15
N GLU A 764 -20.44 -11.26 8.14
CA GLU A 764 -21.52 -12.02 8.74
C GLU A 764 -22.46 -12.55 7.64
N PHE A 765 -23.37 -13.43 8.01
CA PHE A 765 -24.31 -14.04 7.06
C PHE A 765 -25.12 -13.02 6.25
N TYR A 766 -25.47 -11.88 6.84
CA TYR A 766 -26.23 -10.82 6.18
C TYR A 766 -25.43 -10.04 5.11
N ASP A 767 -24.10 -10.19 5.06
CA ASP A 767 -23.25 -9.59 4.00
C ASP A 767 -23.27 -10.43 2.71
N ARG A 768 -23.66 -11.72 2.80
CA ARG A 768 -23.64 -12.65 1.66
C ARG A 768 -24.46 -12.18 0.45
N PRO A 769 -25.70 -11.67 0.59
CA PRO A 769 -26.44 -11.17 -0.57
C PRO A 769 -25.74 -10.03 -1.30
N SER A 770 -25.04 -9.15 -0.56
CA SER A 770 -24.25 -8.07 -1.15
C SER A 770 -23.01 -8.61 -1.86
N THR A 771 -22.31 -9.57 -1.26
CA THR A 771 -21.16 -10.26 -1.89
C THR A 771 -21.57 -10.91 -3.20
N GLU A 772 -22.66 -11.65 -3.24
CA GLU A 772 -23.13 -12.32 -4.45
C GLU A 772 -23.55 -11.35 -5.56
N ARG A 773 -24.19 -10.23 -5.19
CA ARG A 773 -24.54 -9.17 -6.14
C ARG A 773 -23.29 -8.56 -6.77
N ILE A 774 -22.24 -8.27 -5.95
CA ILE A 774 -20.97 -7.74 -6.42
C ILE A 774 -20.29 -8.74 -7.37
N VAL A 775 -20.21 -10.01 -6.99
CA VAL A 775 -19.60 -11.07 -7.82
C VAL A 775 -20.28 -11.14 -9.19
N LYS A 776 -21.61 -11.20 -9.23
CA LYS A 776 -22.37 -11.22 -10.48
C LYS A 776 -22.15 -10.00 -11.35
N ALA A 777 -22.11 -8.81 -10.75
CA ALA A 777 -21.85 -7.57 -11.49
C ALA A 777 -20.44 -7.55 -12.08
N VAL A 778 -19.44 -7.97 -11.30
CA VAL A 778 -18.03 -8.05 -11.74
C VAL A 778 -17.85 -9.04 -12.87
N GLN A 779 -18.50 -10.21 -12.81
CA GLN A 779 -18.52 -11.19 -13.89
C GLN A 779 -19.12 -10.60 -15.17
N ALA A 780 -20.29 -9.98 -15.08
CA ALA A 780 -20.96 -9.32 -16.22
C ALA A 780 -20.10 -8.19 -16.82
N GLY A 781 -19.32 -7.49 -16.00
CA GLY A 781 -18.42 -6.41 -16.38
C GLY A 781 -17.00 -6.84 -16.75
N LYS A 782 -16.78 -8.09 -17.15
CA LYS A 782 -15.49 -8.63 -17.58
C LYS A 782 -14.39 -8.53 -16.52
N TYR A 783 -14.75 -8.69 -15.26
CA TYR A 783 -13.84 -8.76 -14.12
C TYR A 783 -12.96 -7.49 -13.93
N ARG A 784 -13.42 -6.29 -14.35
CA ARG A 784 -12.67 -5.04 -14.21
C ARG A 784 -12.45 -4.69 -12.74
N PHE A 785 -11.22 -4.26 -12.40
CA PHE A 785 -10.86 -3.89 -11.03
C PHE A 785 -11.68 -2.72 -10.51
N SER A 786 -11.85 -1.66 -11.33
CA SER A 786 -12.63 -0.49 -10.95
C SER A 786 -14.09 -0.84 -10.68
N LEU A 787 -14.65 -1.80 -11.41
CA LEU A 787 -16.04 -2.24 -11.21
C LEU A 787 -16.18 -2.98 -9.87
N LEU A 788 -15.23 -3.84 -9.51
CA LEU A 788 -15.22 -4.50 -8.20
C LEU A 788 -15.26 -3.48 -7.07
N VAL A 789 -14.40 -2.46 -7.12
CA VAL A 789 -14.36 -1.38 -6.11
C VAL A 789 -15.66 -0.58 -6.14
N THR A 790 -16.16 -0.22 -7.31
CA THR A 790 -17.40 0.57 -7.47
C THR A 790 -18.62 -0.15 -6.89
N GLU A 791 -18.80 -1.42 -7.22
CA GLU A 791 -19.92 -2.22 -6.71
C GLU A 791 -19.83 -2.45 -5.21
N LEU A 792 -18.59 -2.58 -4.69
CA LEU A 792 -18.35 -2.69 -3.26
C LEU A 792 -18.76 -1.40 -2.54
N VAL A 793 -18.32 -0.23 -2.99
CA VAL A 793 -18.67 1.05 -2.32
C VAL A 793 -20.14 1.43 -2.49
N LYS A 794 -20.84 0.89 -3.49
CA LYS A 794 -22.27 1.02 -3.68
C LYS A 794 -23.08 0.04 -2.84
N SER A 795 -22.46 -0.97 -2.25
CA SER A 795 -23.18 -2.00 -1.49
C SER A 795 -23.80 -1.45 -0.19
N ASP A 796 -24.87 -2.11 0.26
CA ASP A 796 -25.55 -1.73 1.50
C ASP A 796 -24.62 -1.70 2.72
N PRO A 797 -23.74 -2.71 2.96
CA PRO A 797 -22.81 -2.68 4.08
C PRO A 797 -21.88 -1.45 4.08
N PHE A 798 -21.54 -0.91 2.90
CA PHE A 798 -20.65 0.24 2.78
C PHE A 798 -21.38 1.59 2.90
N ARG A 799 -22.63 1.70 2.40
CA ARG A 799 -23.36 2.98 2.35
C ARG A 799 -24.43 3.14 3.43
N GLN A 800 -24.80 2.07 4.08
CA GLN A 800 -25.87 2.07 5.05
C GLN A 800 -25.38 1.64 6.42
N ARG A 801 -26.20 1.86 7.41
CA ARG A 801 -25.98 1.45 8.80
C ARG A 801 -27.29 1.16 9.50
N ARG A 802 -27.23 0.39 10.59
CA ARG A 802 -28.25 0.31 11.60
C ARG A 802 -27.65 0.48 12.99
N GLY A 803 -28.49 0.80 13.97
CA GLY A 803 -28.07 0.84 15.36
C GLY A 803 -27.96 -0.57 15.98
N ALA A 804 -27.75 -0.62 17.27
CA ALA A 804 -27.69 -1.86 18.02
C ALA A 804 -29.04 -2.56 18.02
N ASP A 805 -29.04 -3.91 17.97
CA ASP A 805 -30.24 -4.67 18.27
C ASP A 805 -30.68 -4.34 19.70
N VAL A 806 -31.93 -3.93 19.85
CA VAL A 806 -32.53 -3.84 21.19
C VAL A 806 -32.46 -5.26 21.76
N ALA A 807 -31.56 -5.47 22.72
CA ALA A 807 -31.49 -6.75 23.39
C ALA A 807 -32.89 -7.07 23.87
N THR A 808 -33.55 -8.02 23.22
CA THR A 808 -34.73 -8.66 23.78
C THR A 808 -34.28 -9.20 25.14
N LYS A 809 -34.61 -8.50 26.21
CA LYS A 809 -34.43 -9.01 27.57
C LYS A 809 -35.09 -10.38 27.58
N SER A 810 -34.29 -11.43 27.40
CA SER A 810 -34.75 -12.76 27.71
C SER A 810 -35.12 -12.70 29.18
N LYS A 811 -36.39 -12.75 29.45
CA LYS A 811 -36.84 -13.06 30.79
C LYS A 811 -36.12 -14.31 31.19
N LYS A 812 -35.22 -14.19 32.20
CA LYS A 812 -34.63 -15.31 32.89
C LYS A 812 -35.72 -16.15 33.54
#